data_bfd6d2ff3286951c08c19bbd525cea76
#
_entry.id   bfd6d2ff3286951c08c19bbd525cea76
#
_cell.length_a   1.000
_cell.length_b   1.000
_cell.length_c   1.000
_cell.angle_alpha   90.00
_cell.angle_beta   90.00
_cell.angle_gamma   90.00
#
_symmetry.space_group_name_H-M   'P 1'
#
loop_
_entity.id
_entity.type
_entity.pdbx_description
1 polymer ?
#
loop_
_entity_poly.entity_id
_entity_poly.type
_entity_poly.pdbx_seq_one_letter_code
_entity_poly.pdbx_strand_id
1 'polypeptide(L)'
;MILDLRLVGVAGTVWTAAWLLSGAPEWSTLSQLTLWPAAATLTGLVLPLRRARVRATLTQVALCCAGAALVAASIAVAAPARLPVEVTEAAASHALVTATLTVLSSPVETASFGGAPAGSSRVRFRGSITKLSQGGRSVAVAVPVVVFAEAPAGPALRIGTVIRLPARVRQAEPGDAAAALVFGRDPPETVADPPWWLAWADDLRARFAAASARLPGDGGDLLPGLAIGDTTAVGPALDGAMKTSSLSHLTAVSGANCAVVTAGVLLLGGYLRLRRLARLALALLTLLGFVVLVTPEPSVLRAALMATVLLLSTGSGRPGRGVPLLSLVVIVLLVFDPWLSRNYGFVLSVLATAGLLVLAGPLGRMLGRWMPARLAAVIAIPLAAQLACQPVLVLLSPTLPLYGVPANLLAGPAAPVATVVGLVACLLLPWLPGVAWGILQLAWLPSAWIAAVAGTSAALPGSRLPWFGGAVGVAATGLLTFLTLALVLAPAPAPAPARSGAAARLGRLGRLGWLGWRIPAVAVLALAFGSYAGSLIGSGLGRALAFPADWQIAACDIGQGDAVVVRDGDRYALVDVGPDPAALAACLDTLGIDRIDLLVLTHYDRDHVGGIDAVIGRVGTALVGSPENAQDRRLHERLADGGAEVRTGARGDRGTLGGLRWELLWPVRGSPVMQTGNPGSVTIGFDGRGIRSVFLGDLDEAAQDALRRASAPGRVDVVKVAHHGSRDQSQGLYADLRATVGLISVGADNGYGHPTDRLLQILAQVKTVAVRTDRQGLAVVALEPGGHGALTLWTERVASRKSD
;
A
#
# COMPACT_ATOMS: atom_id res chain seq x y z
N MET A 1 -34.42 14.91 -7.16
CA MET A 1 -34.17 15.00 -5.70
C MET A 1 -33.20 16.16 -5.48
N ILE A 2 -33.63 17.23 -4.81
CA ILE A 2 -32.79 18.38 -4.50
C ILE A 2 -31.81 17.92 -3.42
N LEU A 3 -30.52 17.94 -3.73
CA LEU A 3 -29.47 17.63 -2.77
C LEU A 3 -29.40 18.74 -1.72
N ASP A 4 -29.56 18.39 -0.46
CA ASP A 4 -29.35 19.32 0.64
C ASP A 4 -27.85 19.41 0.96
N LEU A 5 -27.23 20.52 0.54
CA LEU A 5 -25.76 20.73 0.65
C LEU A 5 -25.41 21.67 1.82
N ARG A 6 -26.35 22.02 2.70
CA ARG A 6 -26.14 23.03 3.76
C ARG A 6 -24.98 22.67 4.71
N LEU A 7 -24.82 21.40 5.07
CA LEU A 7 -23.75 20.95 5.96
C LEU A 7 -22.44 20.62 5.24
N VAL A 8 -22.43 20.55 3.91
CA VAL A 8 -21.21 20.20 3.14
C VAL A 8 -20.14 21.27 3.32
N GLY A 9 -20.51 22.55 3.27
CA GLY A 9 -19.57 23.64 3.51
C GLY A 9 -18.96 23.61 4.92
N VAL A 10 -19.79 23.31 5.92
CA VAL A 10 -19.34 23.18 7.32
C VAL A 10 -18.39 21.98 7.46
N ALA A 11 -18.76 20.80 6.91
CA ALA A 11 -17.93 19.61 6.94
C ALA A 11 -16.58 19.83 6.23
N GLY A 12 -16.59 20.52 5.07
CA GLY A 12 -15.37 20.88 4.35
C GLY A 12 -14.46 21.81 5.15
N THR A 13 -15.03 22.82 5.81
CA THR A 13 -14.27 23.74 6.66
C THR A 13 -13.70 23.03 7.89
N VAL A 14 -14.48 22.18 8.53
CA VAL A 14 -14.05 21.34 9.67
C VAL A 14 -12.91 20.42 9.25
N TRP A 15 -13.02 19.79 8.05
CA TRP A 15 -11.97 18.92 7.53
C TRP A 15 -10.67 19.67 7.28
N THR A 16 -10.78 20.81 6.59
CA THR A 16 -9.61 21.64 6.27
C THR A 16 -8.92 22.14 7.55
N ALA A 17 -9.71 22.61 8.54
CA ALA A 17 -9.19 23.02 9.83
C ALA A 17 -8.50 21.85 10.57
N ALA A 18 -9.12 20.66 10.60
CA ALA A 18 -8.55 19.47 11.19
C ALA A 18 -7.23 19.07 10.50
N TRP A 19 -7.20 19.09 9.17
CA TRP A 19 -6.03 18.73 8.39
C TRP A 19 -4.85 19.69 8.59
N LEU A 20 -5.11 20.99 8.59
CA LEU A 20 -4.09 22.01 8.80
C LEU A 20 -3.57 21.98 10.23
N LEU A 21 -4.48 22.04 11.22
CA LEU A 21 -4.11 22.19 12.62
C LEU A 21 -3.56 20.89 13.25
N SER A 22 -3.91 19.70 12.75
CA SER A 22 -3.26 18.46 13.19
C SER A 22 -1.79 18.39 12.79
N GLY A 23 -1.41 19.02 11.66
CA GLY A 23 -0.02 19.13 11.22
C GLY A 23 0.77 20.26 11.87
N ALA A 24 0.09 21.24 12.46
CA ALA A 24 0.68 22.39 13.13
C ALA A 24 -0.13 22.74 14.41
N PRO A 25 -0.12 21.87 15.43
CA PRO A 25 -0.99 21.98 16.60
C PRO A 25 -0.73 23.24 17.44
N GLU A 26 0.45 23.87 17.32
CA GLU A 26 0.79 25.14 17.98
C GLU A 26 -0.13 26.29 17.60
N TRP A 27 -0.72 26.26 16.39
CA TRP A 27 -1.65 27.28 15.93
C TRP A 27 -3.09 27.08 16.46
N SER A 28 -3.38 25.96 17.10
CA SER A 28 -4.73 25.59 17.51
C SER A 28 -5.32 26.57 18.53
N THR A 29 -4.51 27.00 19.53
CA THR A 29 -4.95 27.95 20.54
C THR A 29 -5.27 29.31 19.95
N LEU A 30 -4.44 29.86 19.06
CA LEU A 30 -4.68 31.12 18.39
C LEU A 30 -5.93 31.04 17.49
N SER A 31 -6.07 29.92 16.76
CA SER A 31 -7.19 29.69 15.86
C SER A 31 -8.52 29.67 16.61
N GLN A 32 -8.64 28.97 17.75
CA GLN A 32 -9.89 28.97 18.54
C GLN A 32 -10.22 30.37 19.11
N LEU A 33 -9.20 31.11 19.60
CA LEU A 33 -9.37 32.46 20.16
C LEU A 33 -9.86 33.48 19.13
N THR A 34 -9.60 33.26 17.84
CA THR A 34 -10.08 34.14 16.76
C THR A 34 -11.42 33.68 16.16
N LEU A 35 -11.60 32.38 16.00
CA LEU A 35 -12.77 31.81 15.32
C LEU A 35 -14.04 31.82 16.19
N TRP A 36 -13.94 31.62 17.51
CA TRP A 36 -15.11 31.71 18.40
C TRP A 36 -15.71 33.10 18.45
N PRO A 37 -14.98 34.20 18.66
CA PRO A 37 -15.52 35.55 18.56
C PRO A 37 -16.09 35.87 17.18
N ALA A 38 -15.42 35.41 16.11
CA ALA A 38 -15.96 35.58 14.75
C ALA A 38 -17.33 34.88 14.58
N ALA A 39 -17.45 33.64 15.04
CA ALA A 39 -18.72 32.91 15.00
C ALA A 39 -19.81 33.59 15.82
N ALA A 40 -19.47 34.08 17.03
CA ALA A 40 -20.41 34.80 17.91
C ALA A 40 -20.86 36.11 17.28
N THR A 41 -19.93 36.91 16.73
CA THR A 41 -20.23 38.19 16.06
C THR A 41 -21.14 37.97 14.84
N LEU A 42 -20.81 36.98 13.99
CA LEU A 42 -21.62 36.64 12.83
C LEU A 42 -23.02 36.19 13.25
N THR A 43 -23.14 35.38 14.30
CA THR A 43 -24.42 34.94 14.85
C THR A 43 -25.25 36.13 15.37
N GLY A 44 -24.62 37.07 16.07
CA GLY A 44 -25.25 38.33 16.55
C GLY A 44 -25.75 39.18 15.35
N LEU A 45 -24.96 39.27 14.29
CA LEU A 45 -25.33 40.00 13.07
C LEU A 45 -26.53 39.37 12.30
N VAL A 46 -26.71 38.05 12.43
CA VAL A 46 -27.81 37.32 11.80
C VAL A 46 -29.15 37.66 12.40
N LEU A 47 -29.24 37.92 13.73
CA LEU A 47 -30.47 38.15 14.45
C LEU A 47 -31.33 39.33 13.90
N PRO A 48 -30.79 40.54 13.63
CA PRO A 48 -31.56 41.65 13.14
C PRO A 48 -31.86 41.62 11.64
N LEU A 49 -31.28 40.67 10.85
CA LEU A 49 -31.40 40.67 9.41
C LEU A 49 -32.74 40.16 8.89
N ARG A 50 -33.42 40.99 8.12
CA ARG A 50 -34.69 40.63 7.45
C ARG A 50 -34.49 39.99 6.08
N ARG A 51 -33.33 40.23 5.42
CA ARG A 51 -33.01 39.65 4.07
C ARG A 51 -32.65 38.18 4.18
N ALA A 52 -33.56 37.31 3.78
CA ALA A 52 -33.42 35.85 3.94
C ALA A 52 -32.10 35.27 3.33
N ARG A 53 -31.67 35.75 2.16
CA ARG A 53 -30.43 35.30 1.52
C ARG A 53 -29.18 35.66 2.32
N VAL A 54 -29.09 36.92 2.76
CA VAL A 54 -27.95 37.41 3.57
C VAL A 54 -27.89 36.68 4.91
N ARG A 55 -29.07 36.49 5.56
CA ARG A 55 -29.19 35.72 6.79
C ARG A 55 -28.69 34.27 6.61
N ALA A 56 -29.09 33.59 5.54
CA ALA A 56 -28.67 32.23 5.26
C ALA A 56 -27.15 32.12 5.05
N THR A 57 -26.55 33.07 4.27
CA THR A 57 -25.09 33.08 4.03
C THR A 57 -24.32 33.35 5.33
N LEU A 58 -24.71 34.34 6.11
CA LEU A 58 -24.05 34.63 7.40
C LEU A 58 -24.19 33.47 8.41
N THR A 59 -25.34 32.82 8.47
CA THR A 59 -25.53 31.62 9.30
C THR A 59 -24.58 30.52 8.86
N GLN A 60 -24.41 30.29 7.53
CA GLN A 60 -23.52 29.31 7.00
C GLN A 60 -22.06 29.60 7.38
N VAL A 61 -21.62 30.87 7.25
CA VAL A 61 -20.27 31.29 7.63
C VAL A 61 -20.04 31.16 9.14
N ALA A 62 -21.04 31.57 9.95
CA ALA A 62 -20.99 31.41 11.41
C ALA A 62 -20.81 29.92 11.82
N LEU A 63 -21.56 29.02 11.19
CA LEU A 63 -21.43 27.57 11.42
C LEU A 63 -20.06 27.02 10.99
N CYS A 64 -19.53 27.51 9.87
CA CYS A 64 -18.17 27.16 9.44
C CYS A 64 -17.11 27.60 10.46
N CYS A 65 -17.21 28.87 10.93
CA CYS A 65 -16.31 29.38 11.97
C CYS A 65 -16.44 28.59 13.27
N ALA A 66 -17.67 28.32 13.72
CA ALA A 66 -17.90 27.53 14.94
C ALA A 66 -17.37 26.09 14.82
N GLY A 67 -17.60 25.45 13.70
CA GLY A 67 -17.05 24.08 13.44
C GLY A 67 -15.53 24.05 13.43
N ALA A 68 -14.89 25.01 12.76
CA ALA A 68 -13.43 25.12 12.76
C ALA A 68 -12.88 25.45 14.16
N ALA A 69 -13.55 26.35 14.91
CA ALA A 69 -13.20 26.70 16.29
C ALA A 69 -13.30 25.48 17.22
N LEU A 70 -14.31 24.64 17.04
CA LEU A 70 -14.52 23.43 17.84
C LEU A 70 -13.38 22.42 17.61
N VAL A 71 -12.97 22.22 16.35
CA VAL A 71 -11.81 21.37 16.02
C VAL A 71 -10.51 21.96 16.57
N ALA A 72 -10.32 23.28 16.45
CA ALA A 72 -9.15 23.94 17.00
C ALA A 72 -9.07 23.76 18.53
N ALA A 73 -10.21 23.87 19.22
CA ALA A 73 -10.31 23.62 20.67
C ALA A 73 -10.02 22.13 21.00
N SER A 74 -10.53 21.19 20.19
CA SER A 74 -10.25 19.77 20.38
C SER A 74 -8.76 19.47 20.24
N ILE A 75 -8.09 20.03 19.24
CA ILE A 75 -6.65 19.85 19.04
C ILE A 75 -5.84 20.51 20.16
N ALA A 76 -6.22 21.73 20.58
CA ALA A 76 -5.53 22.43 21.68
C ALA A 76 -5.53 21.63 23.00
N VAL A 77 -6.61 20.88 23.25
CA VAL A 77 -6.73 20.00 24.42
C VAL A 77 -6.01 18.66 24.20
N ALA A 78 -6.18 18.06 23.01
CA ALA A 78 -5.70 16.72 22.75
C ALA A 78 -4.19 16.65 22.43
N ALA A 79 -3.61 17.67 21.78
CA ALA A 79 -2.22 17.62 21.33
C ALA A 79 -1.21 17.50 22.49
N PRO A 80 -1.30 18.26 23.60
CA PRO A 80 -0.41 18.08 24.73
C PRO A 80 -0.55 16.71 25.43
N ALA A 81 -1.78 16.20 25.52
CA ALA A 81 -2.04 14.87 26.09
C ALA A 81 -1.51 13.75 25.19
N ARG A 82 -1.50 13.97 23.88
CA ARG A 82 -1.06 13.01 22.86
C ARG A 82 0.46 12.88 22.81
N LEU A 83 1.19 13.95 23.11
CA LEU A 83 2.65 13.97 23.15
C LEU A 83 3.14 14.69 24.42
N PRO A 84 3.12 14.02 25.59
CA PRO A 84 3.62 14.56 26.84
C PRO A 84 5.11 14.86 26.77
N VAL A 85 5.57 15.77 27.65
CA VAL A 85 6.97 16.22 27.71
C VAL A 85 7.92 15.05 27.95
N GLU A 86 7.54 14.09 28.78
CA GLU A 86 8.35 12.91 29.13
C GLU A 86 8.64 12.04 27.89
N VAL A 87 7.66 11.93 26.96
CA VAL A 87 7.83 11.19 25.70
C VAL A 87 8.73 11.96 24.75
N THR A 88 8.60 13.28 24.70
CA THR A 88 9.45 14.16 23.89
C THR A 88 10.90 14.13 24.37
N GLU A 89 11.14 14.18 25.68
CA GLU A 89 12.46 14.07 26.28
C GLU A 89 13.10 12.69 26.03
N ALA A 90 12.32 11.61 26.19
CA ALA A 90 12.77 10.25 25.90
C ALA A 90 13.14 10.08 24.41
N ALA A 91 12.38 10.68 23.50
CA ALA A 91 12.65 10.64 22.07
C ALA A 91 13.90 11.47 21.71
N ALA A 92 14.08 12.66 22.30
CA ALA A 92 15.22 13.54 22.04
C ALA A 92 16.55 12.97 22.60
N SER A 93 16.49 12.31 23.75
CA SER A 93 17.68 11.70 24.37
C SER A 93 18.07 10.34 23.76
N HIS A 94 17.25 9.78 22.89
CA HIS A 94 17.40 8.40 22.36
C HIS A 94 17.58 7.34 23.47
N ALA A 95 17.13 7.66 24.68
CA ALA A 95 17.31 6.80 25.85
C ALA A 95 16.49 5.51 25.72
N LEU A 96 16.99 4.46 26.33
CA LEU A 96 16.23 3.23 26.53
C LEU A 96 15.22 3.46 27.64
N VAL A 97 13.95 3.29 27.36
CA VAL A 97 12.85 3.42 28.30
C VAL A 97 12.09 2.12 28.40
N THR A 98 11.44 1.86 29.52
CA THR A 98 10.50 0.75 29.64
C THR A 98 9.09 1.28 29.38
N ALA A 99 8.50 0.89 28.25
CA ALA A 99 7.14 1.25 27.89
C ALA A 99 6.16 0.13 28.28
N THR A 100 5.11 0.49 29.04
CA THR A 100 3.93 -0.37 29.21
C THR A 100 2.86 0.17 28.30
N LEU A 101 2.32 -0.69 27.43
CA LEU A 101 1.36 -0.27 26.41
C LEU A 101 0.27 -1.30 26.19
N THR A 102 -0.89 -0.83 25.74
CA THR A 102 -2.02 -1.68 25.35
C THR A 102 -1.98 -1.89 23.83
N VAL A 103 -2.09 -3.12 23.38
CA VAL A 103 -2.16 -3.51 21.96
C VAL A 103 -3.53 -3.10 21.39
N LEU A 104 -3.55 -2.33 20.29
CA LEU A 104 -4.76 -1.82 19.66
C LEU A 104 -5.05 -2.41 18.27
N SER A 105 -4.12 -3.11 17.67
CA SER A 105 -4.34 -3.79 16.38
C SER A 105 -3.64 -5.15 16.37
N SER A 106 -4.10 -6.05 15.51
CA SER A 106 -3.40 -7.32 15.29
C SER A 106 -1.96 -7.06 14.83
N PRO A 107 -0.98 -7.79 15.37
CA PRO A 107 0.41 -7.73 14.92
C PRO A 107 0.51 -8.23 13.47
N VAL A 108 1.26 -7.51 12.66
CA VAL A 108 1.58 -7.87 11.27
C VAL A 108 3.08 -8.11 11.19
N GLU A 109 3.48 -9.22 10.61
CA GLU A 109 4.89 -9.48 10.36
C GLU A 109 5.47 -8.46 9.38
N THR A 110 6.63 -7.94 9.72
CA THR A 110 7.38 -7.01 8.87
C THR A 110 8.75 -7.57 8.61
N ALA A 111 9.27 -7.28 7.41
CA ALA A 111 10.67 -7.58 7.10
C ALA A 111 11.60 -6.90 8.12
N SER A 112 12.66 -7.60 8.50
CA SER A 112 13.65 -7.09 9.45
C SER A 112 14.31 -5.84 8.90
N PHE A 113 14.20 -4.71 9.60
CA PHE A 113 15.01 -3.52 9.31
C PHE A 113 16.35 -3.67 9.99
N GLY A 114 17.43 -3.79 9.20
CA GLY A 114 18.84 -3.62 9.58
C GLY A 114 19.33 -4.34 10.83
N GLY A 115 20.14 -5.38 10.68
CA GLY A 115 21.04 -5.91 11.73
C GLY A 115 20.40 -6.81 12.79
N ALA A 116 19.22 -7.36 12.57
CA ALA A 116 18.67 -8.39 13.44
C ALA A 116 19.24 -9.77 13.07
N PRO A 117 19.48 -10.68 14.04
CA PRO A 117 19.94 -12.03 13.77
C PRO A 117 18.99 -12.74 12.80
N ALA A 118 19.54 -13.50 11.87
CA ALA A 118 18.78 -14.33 10.95
C ALA A 118 17.84 -15.24 11.73
N GLY A 119 16.53 -15.10 11.50
CA GLY A 119 15.48 -15.90 12.17
C GLY A 119 14.59 -15.16 13.17
N SER A 120 14.83 -13.89 13.50
CA SER A 120 13.90 -13.11 14.32
C SER A 120 12.81 -12.48 13.44
N SER A 121 11.58 -12.97 13.52
CA SER A 121 10.43 -12.30 12.91
C SER A 121 10.09 -11.07 13.74
N ARG A 122 9.98 -9.92 13.08
CA ARG A 122 9.52 -8.68 13.71
C ARG A 122 8.05 -8.45 13.41
N VAL A 123 7.36 -7.93 14.41
CA VAL A 123 5.95 -7.58 14.31
C VAL A 123 5.76 -6.08 14.45
N ARG A 124 4.85 -5.56 13.64
CA ARG A 124 4.37 -4.18 13.72
C ARG A 124 2.92 -4.17 14.15
N PHE A 125 2.58 -3.34 15.12
CA PHE A 125 1.20 -3.14 15.56
C PHE A 125 0.98 -1.73 16.10
N ARG A 126 -0.27 -1.31 16.20
CA ARG A 126 -0.67 -0.07 16.86
C ARG A 126 -0.91 -0.33 18.33
N GLY A 127 -0.48 0.59 19.17
CA GLY A 127 -0.69 0.52 20.62
C GLY A 127 -0.92 1.90 21.24
N SER A 128 -1.22 1.91 22.52
CA SER A 128 -1.25 3.12 23.33
C SER A 128 -0.35 2.92 24.55
N ILE A 129 0.68 3.76 24.68
CA ILE A 129 1.51 3.74 25.89
C ILE A 129 0.65 4.23 27.05
N THR A 130 0.53 3.39 28.09
CA THR A 130 -0.19 3.72 29.33
C THR A 130 0.75 4.14 30.45
N LYS A 131 2.02 3.70 30.39
CA LYS A 131 3.04 4.04 31.38
C LYS A 131 4.42 4.05 30.75
N LEU A 132 5.17 5.09 31.02
CA LEU A 132 6.57 5.22 30.62
C LEU A 132 7.45 5.25 31.85
N SER A 133 8.50 4.44 31.89
CA SER A 133 9.44 4.36 33.00
C SER A 133 10.85 4.60 32.51
N GLN A 134 11.56 5.56 33.15
CA GLN A 134 12.93 5.93 32.83
C GLN A 134 13.66 6.32 34.15
N GLY A 135 14.84 5.76 34.39
CA GLY A 135 15.67 6.12 35.54
C GLY A 135 14.97 5.96 36.90
N GLY A 136 14.10 4.98 37.07
CA GLY A 136 13.33 4.76 38.29
C GLY A 136 12.09 5.64 38.45
N ARG A 137 11.89 6.64 37.59
CA ARG A 137 10.65 7.44 37.53
C ARG A 137 9.67 6.79 36.57
N SER A 138 8.42 6.85 36.90
CA SER A 138 7.34 6.22 36.11
C SER A 138 6.16 7.17 36.04
N VAL A 139 5.75 7.50 34.83
CA VAL A 139 4.66 8.46 34.53
C VAL A 139 3.56 7.71 33.76
N ALA A 140 2.30 7.94 34.18
CA ALA A 140 1.14 7.47 33.43
C ALA A 140 0.86 8.44 32.26
N VAL A 141 0.72 7.91 31.07
CA VAL A 141 0.50 8.68 29.84
C VAL A 141 -0.55 7.97 28.96
N ALA A 142 -1.06 8.64 27.93
CA ALA A 142 -1.98 8.06 26.97
C ALA A 142 -1.55 8.44 25.54
N VAL A 143 -0.49 7.77 25.04
CA VAL A 143 0.17 8.14 23.78
C VAL A 143 -0.09 7.07 22.71
N PRO A 144 -0.74 7.43 21.60
CA PRO A 144 -0.92 6.51 20.49
C PRO A 144 0.40 6.29 19.75
N VAL A 145 0.78 5.02 19.57
CA VAL A 145 2.07 4.63 19.00
C VAL A 145 1.94 3.54 17.96
N VAL A 146 2.94 3.47 17.06
CA VAL A 146 3.23 2.28 16.27
C VAL A 146 4.44 1.60 16.89
N VAL A 147 4.30 0.32 17.17
CA VAL A 147 5.32 -0.49 17.82
C VAL A 147 5.94 -1.43 16.81
N PHE A 148 7.27 -1.49 16.81
CA PHE A 148 8.08 -2.46 16.09
C PHE A 148 8.83 -3.27 17.15
N ALA A 149 8.54 -4.55 17.28
CA ALA A 149 9.15 -5.43 18.28
C ALA A 149 9.46 -6.79 17.69
N GLU A 150 10.27 -7.58 18.35
CA GLU A 150 10.42 -8.99 18.02
C GLU A 150 9.11 -9.74 18.31
N ALA A 151 8.82 -10.74 17.47
CA ALA A 151 7.67 -11.60 17.72
C ALA A 151 7.86 -12.32 19.08
N PRO A 152 6.80 -12.41 19.92
CA PRO A 152 6.93 -13.12 21.17
C PRO A 152 7.21 -14.60 20.93
N ALA A 153 8.06 -15.21 21.76
CA ALA A 153 8.34 -16.63 21.71
C ALA A 153 7.15 -17.52 22.17
N GLY A 154 6.08 -16.89 22.63
CA GLY A 154 4.84 -17.49 23.12
C GLY A 154 3.62 -17.23 22.22
N PRO A 155 2.41 -17.30 22.77
CA PRO A 155 1.18 -17.02 22.02
C PRO A 155 1.20 -15.62 21.41
N ALA A 156 0.59 -15.50 20.22
CA ALA A 156 0.50 -14.24 19.50
C ALA A 156 -0.16 -13.14 20.37
N LEU A 157 0.34 -11.91 20.24
CA LEU A 157 -0.23 -10.76 20.94
C LEU A 157 -1.67 -10.52 20.50
N ARG A 158 -2.57 -10.42 21.47
CA ARG A 158 -4.00 -10.18 21.27
C ARG A 158 -4.32 -8.69 21.45
N ILE A 159 -5.38 -8.23 20.81
CA ILE A 159 -5.87 -6.86 20.98
C ILE A 159 -6.38 -6.68 22.40
N GLY A 160 -5.95 -5.60 23.05
CA GLY A 160 -6.27 -5.32 24.45
C GLY A 160 -5.28 -5.90 25.47
N THR A 161 -4.34 -6.74 25.04
CA THR A 161 -3.23 -7.19 25.90
C THR A 161 -2.39 -6.01 26.33
N VAL A 162 -2.05 -5.96 27.60
CA VAL A 162 -1.09 -5.00 28.15
C VAL A 162 0.29 -5.66 28.17
N ILE A 163 1.22 -5.05 27.48
CA ILE A 163 2.60 -5.52 27.37
C ILE A 163 3.58 -4.51 27.93
N ARG A 164 4.72 -5.01 28.35
CA ARG A 164 5.87 -4.22 28.78
C ARG A 164 7.06 -4.58 27.88
N LEU A 165 7.78 -3.58 27.40
CA LEU A 165 8.99 -3.81 26.65
C LEU A 165 10.02 -2.68 26.86
N PRO A 166 11.32 -3.01 26.94
CA PRO A 166 12.40 -2.05 26.80
C PRO A 166 12.45 -1.56 25.37
N ALA A 167 12.37 -0.25 25.18
CA ALA A 167 12.25 0.32 23.84
C ALA A 167 12.95 1.67 23.71
N ARG A 168 13.27 2.04 22.48
CA ARG A 168 13.58 3.41 22.10
C ARG A 168 12.34 4.04 21.48
N VAL A 169 12.08 5.28 21.87
CA VAL A 169 10.96 6.05 21.35
C VAL A 169 11.49 7.09 20.38
N ARG A 170 10.79 7.25 19.25
CA ARG A 170 11.03 8.33 18.29
C ARG A 170 9.73 9.08 18.06
N GLN A 171 9.79 10.38 18.07
CA GLN A 171 8.63 11.22 17.77
C GLN A 171 8.21 11.01 16.30
N ALA A 172 6.90 10.86 16.05
CA ALA A 172 6.32 10.87 14.73
C ALA A 172 6.01 12.31 14.28
N GLU A 173 5.66 12.50 13.02
CA GLU A 173 5.23 13.81 12.53
C GLU A 173 3.92 14.24 13.22
N PRO A 174 3.72 15.54 13.51
CA PRO A 174 2.54 16.01 14.25
C PRO A 174 1.20 15.61 13.63
N GLY A 175 1.16 15.47 12.32
CA GLY A 175 -0.03 15.07 11.56
C GLY A 175 -0.31 13.57 11.52
N ASP A 176 0.60 12.73 12.00
CA ASP A 176 0.47 11.29 11.93
C ASP A 176 -0.58 10.74 12.89
N ALA A 177 -1.15 9.59 12.55
CA ALA A 177 -2.10 8.86 13.40
C ALA A 177 -1.45 8.41 14.72
N ALA A 178 -0.17 8.03 14.71
CA ALA A 178 0.64 7.77 15.89
C ALA A 178 1.40 9.04 16.30
N ALA A 179 1.52 9.32 17.59
CA ALA A 179 2.33 10.42 18.10
C ALA A 179 3.81 10.05 18.22
N ALA A 180 4.11 8.74 18.38
CA ALA A 180 5.47 8.25 18.45
C ALA A 180 5.60 6.85 17.84
N LEU A 181 6.81 6.51 17.44
CA LEU A 181 7.25 5.20 17.04
C LEU A 181 8.04 4.56 18.17
N VAL A 182 7.74 3.30 18.48
CA VAL A 182 8.37 2.53 19.57
C VAL A 182 9.14 1.37 18.94
N PHE A 183 10.44 1.32 19.16
CA PHE A 183 11.31 0.26 18.68
C PHE A 183 11.74 -0.60 19.87
N GLY A 184 11.07 -1.73 20.05
CA GLY A 184 11.38 -2.72 21.06
C GLY A 184 12.73 -3.39 20.80
N ARG A 185 13.52 -3.56 21.85
CA ARG A 185 14.82 -4.23 21.79
C ARG A 185 14.67 -5.74 21.99
N ASP A 186 13.76 -6.13 22.87
CA ASP A 186 13.53 -7.50 23.28
C ASP A 186 12.08 -7.90 22.95
N PRO A 187 11.73 -9.19 22.97
CA PRO A 187 10.35 -9.64 22.86
C PRO A 187 9.47 -9.01 23.96
N PRO A 188 8.23 -8.61 23.65
CA PRO A 188 7.34 -8.00 24.62
C PRO A 188 6.91 -8.98 25.72
N GLU A 189 6.97 -8.53 26.97
CA GLU A 189 6.47 -9.26 28.14
C GLU A 189 4.98 -8.94 28.35
N THR A 190 4.12 -9.96 28.44
CA THR A 190 2.69 -9.77 28.75
C THR A 190 2.53 -9.45 30.24
N VAL A 191 1.94 -8.31 30.56
CA VAL A 191 1.66 -7.82 31.91
C VAL A 191 0.24 -8.15 32.33
N ALA A 192 -0.73 -8.02 31.42
CA ALA A 192 -2.13 -8.33 31.67
C ALA A 192 -2.81 -8.83 30.38
N ASP A 193 -3.70 -9.79 30.55
CA ASP A 193 -4.54 -10.31 29.47
C ASP A 193 -5.58 -9.27 29.03
N PRO A 194 -6.13 -9.41 27.80
CA PRO A 194 -7.20 -8.54 27.35
C PRO A 194 -8.45 -8.70 28.21
N PRO A 195 -9.29 -7.64 28.37
CA PRO A 195 -10.56 -7.76 29.08
C PRO A 195 -11.46 -8.79 28.38
N TRP A 196 -12.31 -9.45 29.14
CA TRP A 196 -13.11 -10.62 28.72
C TRP A 196 -13.89 -10.38 27.39
N TRP A 197 -14.37 -9.15 27.17
CA TRP A 197 -15.14 -8.79 25.98
C TRP A 197 -14.28 -8.62 24.72
N LEU A 198 -12.97 -8.33 24.85
CA LEU A 198 -12.01 -8.40 23.74
C LEU A 198 -11.47 -9.81 23.58
N ALA A 199 -11.18 -10.51 24.67
CA ALA A 199 -10.72 -11.89 24.64
C ALA A 199 -11.71 -12.81 23.91
N TRP A 200 -13.01 -12.63 24.14
CA TRP A 200 -14.07 -13.34 23.42
C TRP A 200 -14.00 -13.09 21.90
N ALA A 201 -13.82 -11.84 21.48
CA ALA A 201 -13.70 -11.50 20.06
C ALA A 201 -12.42 -12.06 19.43
N ASP A 202 -11.30 -12.02 20.18
CA ASP A 202 -10.01 -12.58 19.74
C ASP A 202 -10.08 -14.10 19.58
N ASP A 203 -10.72 -14.79 20.52
CA ASP A 203 -10.91 -16.24 20.43
C ASP A 203 -11.76 -16.63 19.22
N LEU A 204 -12.80 -15.85 18.91
CA LEU A 204 -13.60 -16.07 17.70
C LEU A 204 -12.78 -15.85 16.44
N ARG A 205 -12.02 -14.76 16.36
CA ARG A 205 -11.14 -14.47 15.22
C ARG A 205 -10.11 -15.58 15.02
N ALA A 206 -9.42 -15.99 16.09
CA ALA A 206 -8.42 -17.04 16.03
C ALA A 206 -8.98 -18.38 15.56
N ARG A 207 -10.15 -18.78 16.09
CA ARG A 207 -10.85 -20.01 15.66
C ARG A 207 -11.27 -19.93 14.21
N PHE A 208 -11.78 -18.77 13.77
CA PHE A 208 -12.23 -18.58 12.41
C PHE A 208 -11.05 -18.58 11.42
N ALA A 209 -9.95 -17.88 11.73
CA ALA A 209 -8.73 -17.90 10.93
C ALA A 209 -8.14 -19.32 10.82
N ALA A 210 -8.04 -20.05 11.94
CA ALA A 210 -7.56 -21.44 11.95
C ALA A 210 -8.47 -22.40 11.15
N ALA A 211 -9.78 -22.18 11.17
CA ALA A 211 -10.71 -22.97 10.35
C ALA A 211 -10.59 -22.60 8.87
N SER A 212 -10.47 -21.30 8.54
CA SER A 212 -10.33 -20.81 7.15
C SER A 212 -9.03 -21.28 6.51
N ALA A 213 -7.94 -21.38 7.26
CA ALA A 213 -6.64 -21.88 6.79
C ALA A 213 -6.68 -23.34 6.32
N ARG A 214 -7.74 -24.09 6.66
CA ARG A 214 -7.97 -25.46 6.17
C ARG A 214 -8.69 -25.50 4.83
N LEU A 215 -9.20 -24.38 4.34
CA LEU A 215 -9.84 -24.26 3.05
C LEU A 215 -8.77 -24.09 1.94
N PRO A 216 -9.03 -24.55 0.71
CA PRO A 216 -8.03 -24.53 -0.33
C PRO A 216 -7.78 -23.14 -0.91
N GLY A 217 -6.51 -22.82 -1.14
CA GLY A 217 -6.02 -21.69 -1.93
C GLY A 217 -6.46 -20.32 -1.42
N ASP A 218 -6.25 -19.30 -2.23
CA ASP A 218 -6.49 -17.87 -1.94
C ASP A 218 -7.90 -17.56 -1.39
N GLY A 219 -8.89 -18.39 -1.70
CA GLY A 219 -10.25 -18.23 -1.18
C GLY A 219 -10.33 -18.47 0.33
N GLY A 220 -9.54 -19.41 0.88
CA GLY A 220 -9.42 -19.66 2.31
C GLY A 220 -8.72 -18.51 3.03
N ASP A 221 -7.63 -18.00 2.45
CA ASP A 221 -6.83 -16.91 3.01
C ASP A 221 -7.56 -15.57 2.99
N LEU A 222 -8.40 -15.35 1.98
CA LEU A 222 -9.18 -14.12 1.81
C LEU A 222 -10.41 -14.05 2.72
N LEU A 223 -11.02 -15.20 3.06
CA LEU A 223 -12.30 -15.27 3.76
C LEU A 223 -12.33 -14.56 5.12
N PRO A 224 -11.29 -14.67 5.99
CA PRO A 224 -11.23 -13.90 7.24
C PRO A 224 -11.26 -12.39 7.00
N GLY A 225 -10.56 -11.91 5.97
CA GLY A 225 -10.58 -10.50 5.57
C GLY A 225 -12.00 -10.02 5.21
N LEU A 226 -12.72 -10.80 4.40
CA LEU A 226 -14.07 -10.46 3.95
C LEU A 226 -15.11 -10.50 5.08
N ALA A 227 -15.00 -11.47 5.99
CA ALA A 227 -16.01 -11.70 7.03
C ALA A 227 -15.81 -10.83 8.28
N ILE A 228 -14.58 -10.75 8.76
CA ILE A 228 -14.23 -10.13 10.06
C ILE A 228 -13.09 -9.10 9.96
N GLY A 229 -12.58 -8.81 8.76
CA GLY A 229 -11.52 -7.83 8.54
C GLY A 229 -10.11 -8.29 8.92
N ASP A 230 -9.91 -9.58 9.14
CA ASP A 230 -8.59 -10.14 9.45
C ASP A 230 -7.87 -10.51 8.15
N THR A 231 -6.88 -9.72 7.79
CA THR A 231 -6.08 -9.90 6.56
C THR A 231 -4.72 -10.55 6.81
N THR A 232 -4.48 -11.10 7.99
CA THR A 232 -3.17 -11.67 8.37
C THR A 232 -2.78 -12.88 7.52
N ALA A 233 -3.76 -13.64 7.02
CA ALA A 233 -3.54 -14.78 6.14
C ALA A 233 -3.35 -14.40 4.66
N VAL A 234 -3.62 -13.15 4.26
CA VAL A 234 -3.53 -12.72 2.86
C VAL A 234 -2.07 -12.56 2.46
N GLY A 235 -1.59 -13.45 1.61
CA GLY A 235 -0.21 -13.40 1.11
C GLY A 235 0.07 -12.18 0.21
N PRO A 236 1.34 -11.80 0.03
CA PRO A 236 1.73 -10.61 -0.74
C PRO A 236 1.23 -10.63 -2.20
N ALA A 237 1.20 -11.80 -2.84
CA ALA A 237 0.72 -11.95 -4.21
C ALA A 237 -0.77 -11.64 -4.34
N LEU A 238 -1.59 -12.19 -3.42
CA LEU A 238 -3.02 -11.92 -3.38
C LEU A 238 -3.33 -10.47 -3.01
N ASP A 239 -2.61 -9.90 -2.03
CA ASP A 239 -2.74 -8.48 -1.66
C ASP A 239 -2.38 -7.56 -2.85
N GLY A 240 -1.30 -7.88 -3.57
CA GLY A 240 -0.91 -7.20 -4.82
C GLY A 240 -2.00 -7.27 -5.89
N ALA A 241 -2.60 -8.45 -6.10
CA ALA A 241 -3.70 -8.66 -7.05
C ALA A 241 -4.96 -7.87 -6.65
N MET A 242 -5.31 -7.86 -5.35
CA MET A 242 -6.43 -7.09 -4.82
C MET A 242 -6.22 -5.57 -4.99
N LYS A 243 -5.00 -5.08 -4.77
CA LYS A 243 -4.64 -3.67 -5.01
C LYS A 243 -4.70 -3.30 -6.49
N THR A 244 -4.17 -4.16 -7.36
CA THR A 244 -4.17 -3.95 -8.82
C THR A 244 -5.57 -3.89 -9.41
N SER A 245 -6.46 -4.77 -8.94
CA SER A 245 -7.86 -4.84 -9.37
C SER A 245 -8.79 -3.84 -8.66
N SER A 246 -8.26 -2.98 -7.76
CA SER A 246 -9.04 -2.06 -6.90
C SER A 246 -10.08 -2.75 -6.02
N LEU A 247 -9.81 -3.99 -5.59
CA LEU A 247 -10.69 -4.79 -4.74
C LEU A 247 -10.27 -4.78 -3.26
N SER A 248 -9.15 -4.16 -2.87
CA SER A 248 -8.64 -4.12 -1.49
C SER A 248 -9.65 -3.58 -0.47
N HIS A 249 -10.61 -2.74 -0.92
CA HIS A 249 -11.67 -2.23 -0.04
C HIS A 249 -12.68 -3.30 0.39
N LEU A 250 -12.68 -4.49 -0.23
CA LEU A 250 -13.54 -5.62 0.15
C LEU A 250 -12.97 -6.37 1.35
N THR A 251 -11.64 -6.41 1.53
CA THR A 251 -10.98 -7.01 2.69
C THR A 251 -11.05 -6.12 3.93
N ALA A 252 -11.14 -4.79 3.74
CA ALA A 252 -11.45 -3.89 4.82
C ALA A 252 -12.96 -3.92 5.08
N VAL A 253 -13.38 -4.20 6.32
CA VAL A 253 -14.79 -4.18 6.66
C VAL A 253 -15.38 -2.81 6.33
N SER A 254 -16.36 -2.82 5.43
CA SER A 254 -16.93 -1.62 4.81
C SER A 254 -18.26 -1.23 5.45
N GLY A 255 -18.69 0.00 5.14
CA GLY A 255 -20.03 0.45 5.51
C GLY A 255 -21.16 -0.43 4.95
N ALA A 256 -20.91 -1.11 3.83
CA ALA A 256 -21.84 -2.07 3.25
C ALA A 256 -22.03 -3.28 4.17
N ASN A 257 -20.96 -3.79 4.81
CA ASN A 257 -21.03 -4.91 5.74
C ASN A 257 -21.89 -4.55 6.98
N CYS A 258 -21.64 -3.36 7.57
CA CYS A 258 -22.48 -2.85 8.66
C CYS A 258 -23.96 -2.70 8.23
N ALA A 259 -24.21 -2.21 7.03
CA ALA A 259 -25.56 -2.05 6.49
C ALA A 259 -26.26 -3.40 6.26
N VAL A 260 -25.55 -4.38 5.71
CA VAL A 260 -26.09 -5.73 5.44
C VAL A 260 -26.43 -6.45 6.75
N VAL A 261 -25.50 -6.44 7.73
CA VAL A 261 -25.75 -7.04 9.06
C VAL A 261 -26.95 -6.37 9.74
N THR A 262 -26.98 -5.04 9.75
CA THR A 262 -28.06 -4.28 10.36
C THR A 262 -29.40 -4.53 9.66
N ALA A 263 -29.43 -4.52 8.32
CA ALA A 263 -30.63 -4.81 7.53
C ALA A 263 -31.13 -6.24 7.76
N GLY A 264 -30.22 -7.21 7.82
CA GLY A 264 -30.57 -8.61 8.13
C GLY A 264 -31.26 -8.75 9.48
N VAL A 265 -30.74 -8.08 10.52
CA VAL A 265 -31.36 -8.06 11.86
C VAL A 265 -32.73 -7.39 11.87
N LEU A 266 -32.87 -6.27 11.15
CA LEU A 266 -34.15 -5.56 11.03
C LEU A 266 -35.18 -6.40 10.28
N LEU A 267 -34.79 -7.10 9.20
CA LEU A 267 -35.66 -8.00 8.44
C LEU A 267 -36.08 -9.21 9.28
N LEU A 268 -35.12 -9.87 9.95
CA LEU A 268 -35.40 -10.98 10.84
C LEU A 268 -36.32 -10.58 11.99
N GLY A 269 -36.02 -9.46 12.62
CA GLY A 269 -36.88 -8.92 13.67
C GLY A 269 -38.30 -8.52 13.17
N GLY A 270 -38.40 -8.13 11.90
CA GLY A 270 -39.68 -7.92 11.23
C GLY A 270 -40.45 -9.21 11.00
N TYR A 271 -39.75 -10.26 10.52
CA TYR A 271 -40.31 -11.62 10.34
C TYR A 271 -40.78 -12.20 11.67
N LEU A 272 -40.00 -12.02 12.74
CA LEU A 272 -40.34 -12.45 14.11
C LEU A 272 -41.38 -11.51 14.79
N ARG A 273 -41.93 -10.55 14.06
CA ARG A 273 -42.92 -9.58 14.56
C ARG A 273 -42.53 -8.84 15.84
N LEU A 274 -41.23 -8.62 16.05
CA LEU A 274 -40.75 -7.85 17.19
C LEU A 274 -41.22 -6.42 17.15
N ARG A 275 -41.45 -5.82 18.31
CA ARG A 275 -41.79 -4.38 18.43
C ARG A 275 -40.70 -3.52 17.84
N ARG A 276 -41.04 -2.39 17.25
CA ARG A 276 -40.11 -1.48 16.56
C ARG A 276 -38.88 -1.14 17.42
N LEU A 277 -39.08 -0.79 18.69
CA LEU A 277 -37.98 -0.46 19.61
C LEU A 277 -37.06 -1.67 19.86
N ALA A 278 -37.63 -2.85 20.02
CA ALA A 278 -36.86 -4.09 20.20
C ALA A 278 -36.00 -4.39 18.96
N ARG A 279 -36.54 -4.20 17.75
CA ARG A 279 -35.78 -4.34 16.50
C ARG A 279 -34.63 -3.36 16.40
N LEU A 280 -34.88 -2.09 16.77
CA LEU A 280 -33.86 -1.06 16.77
C LEU A 280 -32.77 -1.35 17.81
N ALA A 281 -33.16 -1.72 19.03
CA ALA A 281 -32.22 -2.08 20.09
C ALA A 281 -31.36 -3.31 19.68
N LEU A 282 -32.01 -4.33 19.12
CA LEU A 282 -31.31 -5.51 18.64
C LEU A 282 -30.31 -5.19 17.51
N ALA A 283 -30.72 -4.35 16.56
CA ALA A 283 -29.85 -3.90 15.46
C ALA A 283 -28.63 -3.10 15.97
N LEU A 284 -28.85 -2.20 16.94
CA LEU A 284 -27.76 -1.45 17.58
C LEU A 284 -26.83 -2.35 18.39
N LEU A 285 -27.37 -3.29 19.15
CA LEU A 285 -26.56 -4.24 19.92
C LEU A 285 -25.73 -5.15 19.01
N THR A 286 -26.34 -5.65 17.91
CA THR A 286 -25.62 -6.45 16.91
C THR A 286 -24.54 -5.63 16.21
N LEU A 287 -24.82 -4.38 15.87
CA LEU A 287 -23.84 -3.48 15.28
C LEU A 287 -22.65 -3.23 16.23
N LEU A 288 -22.92 -3.01 17.51
CA LEU A 288 -21.88 -2.86 18.53
C LEU A 288 -21.03 -4.13 18.65
N GLY A 289 -21.67 -5.31 18.77
CA GLY A 289 -20.98 -6.60 18.81
C GLY A 289 -20.14 -6.85 17.55
N PHE A 290 -20.65 -6.47 16.37
CA PHE A 290 -19.92 -6.56 15.10
C PHE A 290 -18.69 -5.65 15.08
N VAL A 291 -18.80 -4.39 15.55
CA VAL A 291 -17.66 -3.46 15.66
C VAL A 291 -16.58 -4.01 16.59
N VAL A 292 -16.95 -4.63 17.70
CA VAL A 292 -16.00 -5.27 18.63
C VAL A 292 -15.34 -6.48 17.98
N LEU A 293 -16.11 -7.31 17.25
CA LEU A 293 -15.58 -8.50 16.57
C LEU A 293 -14.60 -8.14 15.46
N VAL A 294 -14.87 -7.06 14.68
CA VAL A 294 -14.10 -6.69 13.47
C VAL A 294 -12.86 -5.87 13.78
N THR A 295 -12.71 -5.31 14.97
CA THR A 295 -11.74 -4.25 15.30
C THR A 295 -12.16 -2.85 14.83
N PRO A 296 -11.99 -1.83 15.67
CA PRO A 296 -12.47 -0.47 15.37
C PRO A 296 -11.52 0.28 14.45
N GLU A 297 -11.51 -0.08 13.17
CA GLU A 297 -10.85 0.71 12.14
C GLU A 297 -11.63 2.00 11.85
N PRO A 298 -11.00 3.10 11.43
CA PRO A 298 -11.67 4.38 11.16
C PRO A 298 -12.83 4.28 10.16
N SER A 299 -12.74 3.38 9.19
CA SER A 299 -13.80 3.09 8.21
C SER A 299 -15.02 2.43 8.86
N VAL A 300 -14.79 1.50 9.79
CA VAL A 300 -15.84 0.77 10.53
C VAL A 300 -16.53 1.70 11.50
N LEU A 301 -15.79 2.52 12.27
CA LEU A 301 -16.34 3.50 13.20
C LEU A 301 -17.27 4.50 12.50
N ARG A 302 -16.83 5.05 11.35
CA ARG A 302 -17.65 5.93 10.53
C ARG A 302 -18.94 5.23 10.08
N ALA A 303 -18.82 4.02 9.57
CA ALA A 303 -19.95 3.24 9.08
C ALA A 303 -20.94 2.91 10.21
N ALA A 304 -20.43 2.50 11.36
CA ALA A 304 -21.23 2.23 12.55
C ALA A 304 -21.96 3.48 13.05
N LEU A 305 -21.28 4.64 13.08
CA LEU A 305 -21.90 5.91 13.46
C LEU A 305 -22.98 6.32 12.46
N MET A 306 -22.71 6.20 11.15
CA MET A 306 -23.72 6.47 10.11
C MET A 306 -24.94 5.55 10.26
N ALA A 307 -24.73 4.26 10.45
CA ALA A 307 -25.80 3.29 10.64
C ALA A 307 -26.59 3.59 11.92
N THR A 308 -25.93 3.94 13.01
CA THR A 308 -26.55 4.33 14.28
C THR A 308 -27.46 5.56 14.11
N VAL A 309 -26.93 6.63 13.50
CA VAL A 309 -27.73 7.86 13.27
C VAL A 309 -28.89 7.58 12.31
N LEU A 310 -28.71 6.78 11.29
CA LEU A 310 -29.77 6.36 10.37
C LEU A 310 -30.87 5.56 11.11
N LEU A 311 -30.49 4.60 11.94
CA LEU A 311 -31.40 3.80 12.75
C LEU A 311 -32.21 4.69 13.70
N LEU A 312 -31.56 5.62 14.40
CA LEU A 312 -32.20 6.54 15.30
C LEU A 312 -33.14 7.51 14.55
N SER A 313 -32.74 8.01 13.37
CA SER A 313 -33.57 8.87 12.53
C SER A 313 -34.81 8.14 11.99
N THR A 314 -34.66 6.91 11.54
CA THR A 314 -35.79 6.07 11.12
C THR A 314 -36.66 5.72 12.31
N GLY A 315 -36.05 5.49 13.49
CA GLY A 315 -36.74 5.31 14.77
C GLY A 315 -37.64 6.46 15.14
N SER A 316 -37.24 7.70 14.85
CA SER A 316 -38.04 8.93 15.12
C SER A 316 -38.99 9.32 13.99
N GLY A 317 -39.18 8.51 12.98
CA GLY A 317 -40.12 8.78 11.85
C GLY A 317 -39.61 9.82 10.84
N ARG A 318 -38.38 10.25 10.92
CA ARG A 318 -37.75 11.21 10.01
C ARG A 318 -36.84 10.52 9.05
N PRO A 319 -37.09 10.47 7.73
CA PRO A 319 -36.20 9.87 6.77
C PRO A 319 -34.90 10.69 6.71
N GLY A 320 -33.76 10.05 7.04
CA GLY A 320 -32.46 10.66 6.96
C GLY A 320 -32.09 11.00 5.51
N ARG A 321 -31.58 12.24 5.28
CA ARG A 321 -31.05 12.64 3.99
C ARG A 321 -29.58 12.25 3.94
N GLY A 322 -29.16 11.48 2.93
CA GLY A 322 -27.82 10.87 2.88
C GLY A 322 -26.65 11.87 3.00
N VAL A 323 -26.66 12.97 2.22
CA VAL A 323 -25.57 13.96 2.23
C VAL A 323 -25.47 14.73 3.55
N PRO A 324 -26.54 15.29 4.14
CA PRO A 324 -26.47 15.91 5.46
C PRO A 324 -26.02 14.96 6.56
N LEU A 325 -26.46 13.70 6.50
CA LEU A 325 -26.06 12.68 7.46
C LEU A 325 -24.56 12.39 7.38
N LEU A 326 -24.02 12.19 6.17
CA LEU A 326 -22.59 12.02 5.95
C LEU A 326 -21.80 13.22 6.49
N SER A 327 -22.25 14.45 6.15
CA SER A 327 -21.60 15.68 6.62
C SER A 327 -21.58 15.78 8.14
N LEU A 328 -22.70 15.45 8.80
CA LEU A 328 -22.79 15.47 10.27
C LEU A 328 -21.84 14.46 10.89
N VAL A 329 -21.78 13.23 10.36
CA VAL A 329 -20.89 12.18 10.86
C VAL A 329 -19.42 12.56 10.69
N VAL A 330 -19.06 13.16 9.55
CA VAL A 330 -17.71 13.68 9.30
C VAL A 330 -17.36 14.76 10.34
N ILE A 331 -18.24 15.73 10.57
CA ILE A 331 -18.03 16.79 11.56
C ILE A 331 -17.81 16.18 12.96
N VAL A 332 -18.68 15.28 13.37
CA VAL A 332 -18.60 14.65 14.69
C VAL A 332 -17.28 13.90 14.86
N LEU A 333 -16.93 13.04 13.92
CA LEU A 333 -15.70 12.25 13.99
C LEU A 333 -14.43 13.11 14.00
N LEU A 334 -14.38 14.18 13.19
CA LEU A 334 -13.23 15.08 13.15
C LEU A 334 -13.13 16.00 14.37
N VAL A 335 -14.22 16.25 15.08
CA VAL A 335 -14.20 16.94 16.36
C VAL A 335 -13.66 16.04 17.47
N PHE A 336 -14.03 14.74 17.46
CA PHE A 336 -13.53 13.79 18.47
C PHE A 336 -12.09 13.34 18.20
N ASP A 337 -11.73 13.14 16.91
CA ASP A 337 -10.38 12.78 16.50
C ASP A 337 -9.97 13.53 15.22
N PRO A 338 -9.37 14.72 15.36
CA PRO A 338 -8.94 15.54 14.22
C PRO A 338 -7.89 14.85 13.30
N TRP A 339 -7.09 13.93 13.84
CA TRP A 339 -6.06 13.20 13.06
C TRP A 339 -6.67 12.27 12.01
N LEU A 340 -7.93 11.89 12.15
CA LEU A 340 -8.66 11.17 11.10
C LEU A 340 -8.68 11.92 9.76
N SER A 341 -8.57 13.26 9.78
CA SER A 341 -8.54 14.08 8.56
C SER A 341 -7.40 13.71 7.60
N ARG A 342 -6.31 13.15 8.11
CA ARG A 342 -5.12 12.69 7.36
C ARG A 342 -5.09 11.18 7.13
N ASN A 343 -6.04 10.43 7.68
CA ASN A 343 -6.11 8.99 7.49
C ASN A 343 -6.71 8.65 6.12
N TYR A 344 -5.91 8.05 5.22
CA TYR A 344 -6.35 7.71 3.87
C TYR A 344 -7.56 6.78 3.83
N GLY A 345 -7.67 5.82 4.75
CA GLY A 345 -8.83 4.94 4.84
C GLY A 345 -10.12 5.70 5.15
N PHE A 346 -10.04 6.69 6.05
CA PHE A 346 -11.16 7.58 6.35
C PHE A 346 -11.51 8.47 5.16
N VAL A 347 -10.52 9.12 4.53
CA VAL A 347 -10.68 9.97 3.33
C VAL A 347 -11.38 9.21 2.22
N LEU A 348 -10.84 8.06 1.82
CA LEU A 348 -11.39 7.23 0.74
C LEU A 348 -12.82 6.76 1.06
N SER A 349 -13.08 6.40 2.30
CA SER A 349 -14.40 5.95 2.73
C SER A 349 -15.44 7.06 2.67
N VAL A 350 -15.10 8.29 3.05
CA VAL A 350 -15.98 9.47 2.92
C VAL A 350 -16.21 9.82 1.45
N LEU A 351 -15.13 9.83 0.64
CA LEU A 351 -15.22 10.13 -0.80
C LEU A 351 -16.06 9.09 -1.54
N ALA A 352 -15.87 7.80 -1.28
CA ALA A 352 -16.68 6.75 -1.87
C ALA A 352 -18.16 6.93 -1.56
N THR A 353 -18.49 7.19 -0.27
CA THR A 353 -19.87 7.40 0.15
C THR A 353 -20.47 8.67 -0.49
N ALA A 354 -19.71 9.77 -0.52
CA ALA A 354 -20.13 11.00 -1.19
C ALA A 354 -20.34 10.79 -2.69
N GLY A 355 -19.42 10.09 -3.35
CA GLY A 355 -19.55 9.69 -4.75
C GLY A 355 -20.81 8.90 -5.03
N LEU A 356 -21.11 7.90 -4.21
CA LEU A 356 -22.34 7.11 -4.33
C LEU A 356 -23.59 7.98 -4.16
N LEU A 357 -23.63 8.86 -3.16
CA LEU A 357 -24.80 9.71 -2.89
C LEU A 357 -25.02 10.78 -3.96
N VAL A 358 -23.95 11.30 -4.55
CA VAL A 358 -24.01 12.45 -5.48
C VAL A 358 -23.99 11.99 -6.95
N LEU A 359 -23.16 11.02 -7.30
CA LEU A 359 -22.86 10.66 -8.69
C LEU A 359 -23.61 9.43 -9.19
N ALA A 360 -23.91 8.43 -8.35
CA ALA A 360 -24.47 7.18 -8.83
C ALA A 360 -25.82 7.36 -9.53
N GLY A 361 -26.71 8.22 -9.00
CA GLY A 361 -27.99 8.50 -9.63
C GLY A 361 -27.88 9.19 -10.99
N PRO A 362 -27.15 10.30 -11.13
CA PRO A 362 -26.90 10.95 -12.43
C PRO A 362 -26.21 10.03 -13.45
N LEU A 363 -25.17 9.30 -13.04
CA LEU A 363 -24.47 8.34 -13.89
C LEU A 363 -25.39 7.19 -14.36
N GLY A 364 -26.20 6.65 -13.45
CA GLY A 364 -27.17 5.61 -13.79
C GLY A 364 -28.21 6.09 -14.81
N ARG A 365 -28.69 7.32 -14.70
CA ARG A 365 -29.62 7.92 -15.71
C ARG A 365 -28.93 8.13 -17.05
N MET A 366 -27.67 8.54 -17.04
CA MET A 366 -26.90 8.71 -18.29
C MET A 366 -26.67 7.37 -18.98
N LEU A 367 -26.14 6.39 -18.26
CA LEU A 367 -25.88 5.05 -18.79
C LEU A 367 -27.17 4.37 -19.26
N GLY A 368 -28.30 4.63 -18.57
CA GLY A 368 -29.61 4.11 -18.93
C GLY A 368 -30.16 4.59 -20.29
N ARG A 369 -29.46 5.55 -20.95
CA ARG A 369 -29.76 5.94 -22.35
C ARG A 369 -29.21 4.92 -23.37
N TRP A 370 -28.20 4.15 -22.95
CA TRP A 370 -27.47 3.23 -23.82
C TRP A 370 -27.67 1.75 -23.47
N MET A 371 -28.18 1.49 -22.26
CA MET A 371 -28.37 0.14 -21.72
C MET A 371 -29.58 0.05 -20.81
N PRO A 372 -30.08 -1.17 -20.47
CA PRO A 372 -31.18 -1.34 -19.52
C PRO A 372 -30.93 -0.65 -18.19
N ALA A 373 -31.93 0.03 -17.63
CA ALA A 373 -31.81 0.86 -16.43
C ALA A 373 -31.24 0.11 -15.20
N ARG A 374 -31.55 -1.18 -15.06
CA ARG A 374 -30.99 -2.04 -13.99
C ARG A 374 -29.49 -2.21 -14.13
N LEU A 375 -29.01 -2.51 -15.34
CA LEU A 375 -27.59 -2.67 -15.62
C LEU A 375 -26.86 -1.33 -15.46
N ALA A 376 -27.43 -0.24 -15.95
CA ALA A 376 -26.92 1.12 -15.78
C ALA A 376 -26.75 1.48 -14.30
N ALA A 377 -27.71 1.14 -13.45
CA ALA A 377 -27.63 1.41 -12.01
C ALA A 377 -26.52 0.59 -11.34
N VAL A 378 -26.35 -0.68 -11.71
CA VAL A 378 -25.32 -1.56 -11.15
C VAL A 378 -23.91 -1.08 -11.54
N ILE A 379 -23.70 -0.65 -12.79
CA ILE A 379 -22.41 -0.11 -13.26
C ILE A 379 -22.13 1.27 -12.64
N ALA A 380 -23.15 2.09 -12.45
CA ALA A 380 -22.98 3.45 -11.90
C ALA A 380 -22.44 3.46 -10.48
N ILE A 381 -22.67 2.43 -9.68
CA ILE A 381 -22.18 2.31 -8.30
C ILE A 381 -20.65 2.25 -8.23
N PRO A 382 -19.96 1.25 -8.81
CA PRO A 382 -18.50 1.19 -8.76
C PRO A 382 -17.85 2.35 -9.53
N LEU A 383 -18.45 2.81 -10.63
CA LEU A 383 -17.95 3.94 -11.39
C LEU A 383 -17.99 5.24 -10.57
N ALA A 384 -19.05 5.50 -9.83
CA ALA A 384 -19.18 6.67 -8.97
C ALA A 384 -18.15 6.66 -7.84
N ALA A 385 -17.94 5.50 -7.20
CA ALA A 385 -16.93 5.33 -6.16
C ALA A 385 -15.51 5.51 -6.73
N GLN A 386 -15.21 4.88 -7.87
CA GLN A 386 -13.90 4.99 -8.53
C GLN A 386 -13.58 6.44 -8.89
N LEU A 387 -14.50 7.15 -9.55
CA LEU A 387 -14.30 8.56 -9.92
C LEU A 387 -14.07 9.47 -8.72
N ALA A 388 -14.76 9.22 -7.62
CA ALA A 388 -14.60 10.02 -6.40
C ALA A 388 -13.27 9.74 -5.67
N CYS A 389 -12.81 8.49 -5.66
CA CYS A 389 -11.61 8.06 -4.93
C CYS A 389 -10.31 8.21 -5.75
N GLN A 390 -10.39 8.14 -7.07
CA GLN A 390 -9.22 8.08 -7.94
C GLN A 390 -8.19 9.20 -7.71
N PRO A 391 -8.57 10.48 -7.51
CA PRO A 391 -7.58 11.53 -7.23
C PRO A 391 -6.73 11.26 -6.00
N VAL A 392 -7.30 10.63 -4.97
CA VAL A 392 -6.58 10.30 -3.73
C VAL A 392 -5.81 8.98 -3.88
N LEU A 393 -6.35 8.00 -4.61
CA LEU A 393 -5.66 6.73 -4.87
C LEU A 393 -4.34 6.93 -5.61
N VAL A 394 -4.25 7.93 -6.49
CA VAL A 394 -3.00 8.28 -7.19
C VAL A 394 -1.88 8.74 -6.24
N LEU A 395 -2.21 9.26 -5.05
CA LEU A 395 -1.20 9.57 -4.02
C LEU A 395 -0.57 8.30 -3.43
N LEU A 396 -1.37 7.25 -3.29
CA LEU A 396 -0.93 5.99 -2.70
C LEU A 396 -0.23 5.10 -3.73
N SER A 397 -0.71 5.15 -4.98
CA SER A 397 -0.12 4.42 -6.09
C SER A 397 -0.31 5.25 -7.37
N PRO A 398 0.77 5.73 -8.02
CA PRO A 398 0.67 6.56 -9.21
C PRO A 398 0.31 5.73 -10.46
N THR A 399 -0.81 5.03 -10.38
CA THR A 399 -1.34 4.16 -11.44
C THR A 399 -2.84 4.30 -11.55
N LEU A 400 -3.36 4.04 -12.75
CA LEU A 400 -4.79 3.96 -13.03
C LEU A 400 -5.19 2.50 -13.26
N PRO A 401 -6.08 1.92 -12.42
CA PRO A 401 -6.52 0.53 -12.56
C PRO A 401 -7.55 0.43 -13.70
N LEU A 402 -7.12 -0.10 -14.86
CA LEU A 402 -8.00 -0.20 -16.04
C LEU A 402 -9.20 -1.12 -15.80
N TYR A 403 -8.97 -2.22 -15.10
CA TYR A 403 -10.00 -3.23 -14.86
C TYR A 403 -10.73 -3.07 -13.52
N GLY A 404 -10.50 -1.97 -12.78
CA GLY A 404 -11.08 -1.76 -11.47
C GLY A 404 -12.63 -1.79 -11.46
N VAL A 405 -13.29 -1.11 -12.42
CA VAL A 405 -14.76 -1.11 -12.51
C VAL A 405 -15.32 -2.49 -12.90
N PRO A 406 -14.84 -3.19 -13.96
CA PRO A 406 -15.25 -4.57 -14.25
C PRO A 406 -15.01 -5.54 -13.09
N ALA A 407 -13.83 -5.48 -12.45
CA ALA A 407 -13.52 -6.35 -11.32
C ALA A 407 -14.51 -6.13 -10.14
N ASN A 408 -14.81 -4.88 -9.83
CA ASN A 408 -15.81 -4.54 -8.81
C ASN A 408 -17.22 -5.00 -9.17
N LEU A 409 -17.57 -4.97 -10.45
CA LEU A 409 -18.88 -5.45 -10.92
C LEU A 409 -19.03 -6.97 -10.74
N LEU A 410 -17.95 -7.72 -10.97
CA LEU A 410 -17.92 -9.18 -10.84
C LEU A 410 -17.78 -9.63 -9.37
N ALA A 411 -16.93 -8.98 -8.60
CA ALA A 411 -16.65 -9.33 -7.20
C ALA A 411 -17.69 -8.78 -6.22
N GLY A 412 -18.26 -7.60 -6.50
CA GLY A 412 -19.16 -6.88 -5.61
C GLY A 412 -20.37 -7.68 -5.11
N PRO A 413 -21.09 -8.43 -5.95
CA PRO A 413 -22.22 -9.25 -5.49
C PRO A 413 -21.83 -10.41 -4.58
N ALA A 414 -20.61 -10.93 -4.70
CA ALA A 414 -20.11 -12.05 -3.90
C ALA A 414 -19.69 -11.62 -2.48
N ALA A 415 -19.22 -10.39 -2.31
CA ALA A 415 -18.69 -9.90 -1.03
C ALA A 415 -19.72 -9.91 0.12
N PRO A 416 -20.95 -9.41 -0.02
CA PRO A 416 -21.97 -9.51 1.05
C PRO A 416 -22.29 -10.96 1.42
N VAL A 417 -22.30 -11.86 0.44
CA VAL A 417 -22.56 -13.29 0.69
C VAL A 417 -21.43 -13.90 1.51
N ALA A 418 -20.16 -13.68 1.10
CA ALA A 418 -19.00 -14.13 1.85
C ALA A 418 -19.00 -13.58 3.29
N THR A 419 -19.30 -12.29 3.45
CA THR A 419 -19.36 -11.64 4.77
C THR A 419 -20.44 -12.25 5.66
N VAL A 420 -21.69 -12.35 5.19
CA VAL A 420 -22.79 -12.83 6.05
C VAL A 420 -22.63 -14.32 6.37
N VAL A 421 -22.35 -15.15 5.36
CA VAL A 421 -22.19 -16.60 5.56
C VAL A 421 -20.95 -16.88 6.40
N GLY A 422 -19.83 -16.18 6.14
CA GLY A 422 -18.61 -16.27 6.94
C GLY A 422 -18.82 -15.82 8.39
N LEU A 423 -19.56 -14.74 8.64
CA LEU A 423 -19.88 -14.26 9.99
C LEU A 423 -20.74 -15.27 10.75
N VAL A 424 -21.73 -15.87 10.10
CA VAL A 424 -22.55 -16.95 10.69
C VAL A 424 -21.70 -18.14 11.05
N ALA A 425 -20.80 -18.58 10.15
CA ALA A 425 -19.84 -19.65 10.45
C ALA A 425 -18.95 -19.29 11.65
N CYS A 426 -18.39 -18.06 11.68
CA CYS A 426 -17.57 -17.58 12.77
C CYS A 426 -18.26 -17.66 14.14
N LEU A 427 -19.51 -17.20 14.22
CA LEU A 427 -20.29 -17.20 15.45
C LEU A 427 -20.70 -18.62 15.91
N LEU A 428 -20.86 -19.57 14.97
CA LEU A 428 -21.25 -20.95 15.28
C LEU A 428 -20.06 -21.85 15.62
N LEU A 429 -18.83 -21.51 15.25
CA LEU A 429 -17.63 -22.30 15.47
C LEU A 429 -17.46 -22.80 16.93
N PRO A 430 -17.68 -21.97 17.97
CA PRO A 430 -17.50 -22.42 19.37
C PRO A 430 -18.54 -23.44 19.82
N TRP A 431 -19.74 -23.41 19.23
CA TRP A 431 -20.89 -24.18 19.73
C TRP A 431 -21.21 -25.38 18.85
N LEU A 432 -21.10 -25.26 17.55
CA LEU A 432 -21.49 -26.25 16.55
C LEU A 432 -20.40 -26.38 15.45
N PRO A 433 -19.19 -26.85 15.78
CA PRO A 433 -18.05 -26.82 14.84
C PRO A 433 -18.30 -27.60 13.54
N GLY A 434 -19.04 -28.71 13.57
CA GLY A 434 -19.36 -29.45 12.35
C GLY A 434 -20.31 -28.72 11.42
N VAL A 435 -21.35 -28.03 11.96
CA VAL A 435 -22.26 -27.22 11.18
C VAL A 435 -21.54 -25.98 10.65
N ALA A 436 -20.75 -25.34 11.51
CA ALA A 436 -19.96 -24.17 11.15
C ALA A 436 -18.97 -24.49 10.01
N TRP A 437 -18.36 -25.67 10.02
CA TRP A 437 -17.49 -26.11 8.92
C TRP A 437 -18.24 -26.24 7.59
N GLY A 438 -19.43 -26.80 7.57
CA GLY A 438 -20.25 -26.85 6.35
C GLY A 438 -20.62 -25.46 5.82
N ILE A 439 -20.98 -24.52 6.73
CA ILE A 439 -21.26 -23.13 6.39
C ILE A 439 -19.99 -22.42 5.89
N LEU A 440 -18.84 -22.70 6.48
CA LEU A 440 -17.54 -22.15 6.08
C LEU A 440 -17.18 -22.53 4.62
N GLN A 441 -17.42 -23.79 4.24
CA GLN A 441 -17.24 -24.24 2.86
C GLN A 441 -18.16 -23.49 1.88
N LEU A 442 -19.40 -23.18 2.30
CA LEU A 442 -20.30 -22.35 1.47
C LEU A 442 -19.78 -20.91 1.35
N ALA A 443 -19.21 -20.34 2.41
CA ALA A 443 -18.62 -19.01 2.42
C ALA A 443 -17.31 -18.93 1.58
N TRP A 444 -16.60 -20.06 1.47
CA TRP A 444 -15.39 -20.14 0.65
C TRP A 444 -15.68 -19.90 -0.84
N LEU A 445 -16.79 -20.37 -1.38
CA LEU A 445 -17.13 -20.21 -2.80
C LEU A 445 -17.10 -18.75 -3.27
N PRO A 446 -17.85 -17.80 -2.65
CA PRO A 446 -17.78 -16.40 -3.05
C PRO A 446 -16.42 -15.77 -2.71
N SER A 447 -15.71 -16.24 -1.70
CA SER A 447 -14.35 -15.78 -1.40
C SER A 447 -13.35 -16.19 -2.48
N ALA A 448 -13.36 -17.45 -2.90
CA ALA A 448 -12.55 -17.98 -4.00
C ALA A 448 -12.86 -17.27 -5.33
N TRP A 449 -14.14 -16.96 -5.57
CA TRP A 449 -14.55 -16.16 -6.73
C TRP A 449 -13.90 -14.77 -6.72
N ILE A 450 -13.93 -14.06 -5.58
CA ILE A 450 -13.31 -12.73 -5.45
C ILE A 450 -11.80 -12.82 -5.68
N ALA A 451 -11.12 -13.81 -5.09
CA ALA A 451 -9.70 -14.04 -5.30
C ALA A 451 -9.38 -14.31 -6.78
N ALA A 452 -10.16 -15.16 -7.44
CA ALA A 452 -10.00 -15.45 -8.88
C ALA A 452 -10.20 -14.21 -9.75
N VAL A 453 -11.22 -13.37 -9.46
CA VAL A 453 -11.44 -12.10 -10.17
C VAL A 453 -10.26 -11.15 -9.96
N ALA A 454 -9.72 -11.07 -8.74
CA ALA A 454 -8.57 -10.23 -8.44
C ALA A 454 -7.33 -10.69 -9.22
N GLY A 455 -6.99 -11.98 -9.13
CA GLY A 455 -5.83 -12.56 -9.82
C GLY A 455 -5.94 -12.43 -11.35
N THR A 456 -7.09 -12.78 -11.92
CA THR A 456 -7.32 -12.66 -13.37
C THR A 456 -7.22 -11.20 -13.83
N SER A 457 -7.87 -10.26 -13.11
CA SER A 457 -7.83 -8.83 -13.46
C SER A 457 -6.43 -8.26 -13.36
N ALA A 458 -5.64 -8.71 -12.39
CA ALA A 458 -4.26 -8.28 -12.22
C ALA A 458 -3.32 -8.82 -13.30
N ALA A 459 -3.57 -10.04 -13.79
CA ALA A 459 -2.79 -10.69 -14.85
C ALA A 459 -3.09 -10.15 -16.27
N LEU A 460 -4.20 -9.43 -16.48
CA LEU A 460 -4.53 -8.85 -17.78
C LEU A 460 -3.55 -7.75 -18.20
N PRO A 461 -3.20 -7.65 -19.51
CA PRO A 461 -2.32 -6.61 -20.02
C PRO A 461 -2.82 -5.20 -19.68
N GLY A 462 -1.93 -4.32 -19.24
CA GLY A 462 -2.30 -2.95 -18.89
C GLY A 462 -3.17 -2.83 -17.64
N SER A 463 -3.18 -3.80 -16.75
CA SER A 463 -3.95 -3.78 -15.49
C SER A 463 -3.66 -2.54 -14.64
N ARG A 464 -2.44 -2.02 -14.69
CA ARG A 464 -2.01 -0.76 -14.11
C ARG A 464 -1.44 0.15 -15.19
N LEU A 465 -2.15 1.21 -15.50
CA LEU A 465 -1.63 2.25 -16.38
C LEU A 465 -0.78 3.22 -15.55
N PRO A 466 0.49 3.47 -15.87
CA PRO A 466 1.33 4.41 -15.13
C PRO A 466 0.73 5.81 -15.19
N TRP A 467 0.80 6.56 -14.09
CA TRP A 467 0.26 7.91 -13.99
C TRP A 467 1.25 8.82 -13.26
N PHE A 468 1.02 10.13 -13.32
CA PHE A 468 1.84 11.09 -12.59
C PHE A 468 1.65 10.93 -11.08
N GLY A 469 2.75 10.91 -10.33
CA GLY A 469 2.71 10.88 -8.87
C GLY A 469 2.54 12.27 -8.24
N GLY A 470 2.32 12.29 -6.92
CA GLY A 470 2.28 13.50 -6.11
C GLY A 470 1.15 14.47 -6.45
N ALA A 471 1.34 15.74 -6.11
CA ALA A 471 0.32 16.78 -6.26
C ALA A 471 -0.12 17.00 -7.73
N VAL A 472 0.80 16.84 -8.68
CA VAL A 472 0.51 16.97 -10.12
C VAL A 472 -0.45 15.88 -10.57
N GLY A 473 -0.21 14.62 -10.18
CA GLY A 473 -1.09 13.52 -10.51
C GLY A 473 -2.50 13.70 -9.94
N VAL A 474 -2.61 14.16 -8.69
CA VAL A 474 -3.89 14.48 -8.04
C VAL A 474 -4.63 15.58 -8.79
N ALA A 475 -3.95 16.68 -9.09
CA ALA A 475 -4.55 17.82 -9.79
C ALA A 475 -5.02 17.43 -11.21
N ALA A 476 -4.18 16.69 -11.95
CA ALA A 476 -4.52 16.22 -13.30
C ALA A 476 -5.72 15.27 -13.26
N THR A 477 -5.69 14.26 -12.36
CA THR A 477 -6.80 13.30 -12.21
C THR A 477 -8.08 14.01 -11.77
N GLY A 478 -8.00 14.90 -10.78
CA GLY A 478 -9.12 15.71 -10.31
C GLY A 478 -9.73 16.58 -11.40
N LEU A 479 -8.90 17.26 -12.19
CA LEU A 479 -9.35 18.08 -13.32
C LEU A 479 -10.03 17.22 -14.40
N LEU A 480 -9.41 16.11 -14.81
CA LEU A 480 -10.00 15.22 -15.82
C LEU A 480 -11.32 14.63 -15.34
N THR A 481 -11.40 14.19 -14.08
CA THR A 481 -12.64 13.72 -13.45
C THR A 481 -13.70 14.81 -13.45
N PHE A 482 -13.35 16.03 -13.03
CA PHE A 482 -14.27 17.17 -13.02
C PHE A 482 -14.79 17.52 -14.43
N LEU A 483 -13.89 17.61 -15.41
CA LEU A 483 -14.28 17.90 -16.81
C LEU A 483 -15.19 16.80 -17.37
N THR A 484 -14.86 15.54 -17.14
CA THR A 484 -15.68 14.41 -17.58
C THR A 484 -17.07 14.46 -16.94
N LEU A 485 -17.14 14.66 -15.64
CA LEU A 485 -18.42 14.78 -14.93
C LEU A 485 -19.21 16.01 -15.39
N ALA A 486 -18.57 17.14 -15.56
CA ALA A 486 -19.23 18.35 -16.05
C ALA A 486 -19.81 18.16 -17.46
N LEU A 487 -19.07 17.52 -18.38
CA LEU A 487 -19.53 17.21 -19.73
C LEU A 487 -20.71 16.23 -19.73
N VAL A 488 -20.60 15.20 -18.90
CA VAL A 488 -21.55 14.09 -18.83
C VAL A 488 -22.85 14.49 -18.11
N LEU A 489 -22.73 15.22 -17.00
CA LEU A 489 -23.88 15.56 -16.15
C LEU A 489 -24.56 16.89 -16.50
N ALA A 490 -23.92 17.74 -17.30
CA ALA A 490 -24.51 18.99 -17.71
C ALA A 490 -25.80 18.76 -18.54
N PRO A 491 -26.92 19.32 -18.12
CA PRO A 491 -28.17 19.17 -18.84
C PRO A 491 -28.06 19.74 -20.26
N ALA A 492 -28.64 19.03 -21.25
CA ALA A 492 -28.79 19.59 -22.58
C ALA A 492 -29.73 20.80 -22.51
N PRO A 493 -29.45 21.89 -23.23
CA PRO A 493 -30.36 23.00 -23.29
C PRO A 493 -31.72 22.54 -23.80
N ALA A 494 -32.77 22.89 -23.06
CA ALA A 494 -34.14 22.61 -23.50
C ALA A 494 -34.35 23.10 -24.94
N PRO A 495 -35.05 22.36 -25.81
CA PRO A 495 -35.40 22.84 -27.13
C PRO A 495 -36.17 24.16 -26.94
N ALA A 496 -35.65 25.24 -27.55
CA ALA A 496 -36.33 26.53 -27.49
C ALA A 496 -37.74 26.35 -28.05
N PRO A 497 -38.79 26.80 -27.34
CA PRO A 497 -40.13 26.77 -27.91
C PRO A 497 -40.11 27.57 -29.22
N ALA A 498 -40.80 27.07 -30.23
CA ALA A 498 -40.89 27.66 -31.56
C ALA A 498 -41.65 28.99 -31.53
N ARG A 499 -41.14 30.00 -30.83
CA ARG A 499 -41.65 31.37 -30.79
C ARG A 499 -40.67 32.30 -31.47
N SER A 500 -41.18 33.05 -32.46
CA SER A 500 -40.43 34.06 -33.20
C SER A 500 -40.14 35.26 -32.28
N GLY A 501 -38.89 35.79 -32.30
CA GLY A 501 -38.56 37.04 -31.60
C GLY A 501 -37.35 36.93 -30.66
N ALA A 502 -37.27 37.83 -29.69
CA ALA A 502 -36.16 37.94 -28.73
C ALA A 502 -35.89 36.65 -27.94
N ALA A 503 -36.89 35.80 -27.71
CA ALA A 503 -36.76 34.48 -27.05
C ALA A 503 -35.91 33.48 -27.90
N ALA A 504 -35.95 33.57 -29.23
CA ALA A 504 -35.16 32.75 -30.13
C ALA A 504 -33.68 33.17 -30.12
N ARG A 505 -33.40 34.48 -29.92
CA ARG A 505 -32.02 34.99 -29.77
C ARG A 505 -31.40 34.58 -28.45
N LEU A 506 -32.16 34.67 -27.33
CA LEU A 506 -31.74 34.17 -26.00
C LEU A 506 -31.49 32.68 -26.01
N GLY A 507 -32.33 31.86 -26.68
CA GLY A 507 -32.15 30.45 -26.86
C GLY A 507 -30.91 30.09 -27.69
N ARG A 508 -30.54 30.92 -28.70
CA ARG A 508 -29.28 30.76 -29.48
C ARG A 508 -28.04 31.14 -28.64
N LEU A 509 -28.11 32.22 -27.89
CA LEU A 509 -27.04 32.63 -26.94
C LEU A 509 -26.83 31.58 -25.84
N GLY A 510 -27.90 31.00 -25.31
CA GLY A 510 -27.81 29.88 -24.36
C GLY A 510 -27.18 28.62 -24.98
N ARG A 511 -27.44 28.31 -26.25
CA ARG A 511 -26.79 27.19 -26.96
C ARG A 511 -25.33 27.50 -27.29
N LEU A 512 -25.02 28.72 -27.68
CA LEU A 512 -23.63 29.16 -27.90
C LEU A 512 -22.83 29.12 -26.58
N GLY A 513 -23.38 29.58 -25.47
CA GLY A 513 -22.77 29.48 -24.15
C GLY A 513 -22.60 28.03 -23.69
N TRP A 514 -23.56 27.15 -24.02
CA TRP A 514 -23.50 25.72 -23.70
C TRP A 514 -22.44 24.95 -24.54
N LEU A 515 -22.27 25.30 -25.80
CA LEU A 515 -21.18 24.77 -26.64
C LEU A 515 -19.84 25.42 -26.29
N GLY A 516 -19.82 26.64 -25.86
CA GLY A 516 -18.60 27.44 -25.68
C GLY A 516 -17.61 26.88 -24.70
N TRP A 517 -18.06 26.22 -23.62
CA TRP A 517 -17.16 25.58 -22.65
C TRP A 517 -16.96 24.08 -22.92
N ARG A 518 -17.91 23.42 -23.59
CA ARG A 518 -17.83 21.98 -23.90
C ARG A 518 -16.78 21.68 -24.96
N ILE A 519 -16.69 22.49 -26.00
CA ILE A 519 -15.67 22.33 -27.03
C ILE A 519 -14.26 22.33 -26.42
N PRO A 520 -13.83 23.34 -25.67
CA PRO A 520 -12.52 23.32 -25.03
C PRO A 520 -12.37 22.18 -24.01
N ALA A 521 -13.41 21.82 -23.26
CA ALA A 521 -13.35 20.70 -22.35
C ALA A 521 -13.13 19.36 -23.06
N VAL A 522 -13.85 19.11 -24.16
CA VAL A 522 -13.62 17.92 -25.02
C VAL A 522 -12.24 17.96 -25.65
N ALA A 523 -11.79 19.12 -26.13
CA ALA A 523 -10.47 19.27 -26.70
C ALA A 523 -9.35 18.97 -25.67
N VAL A 524 -9.49 19.47 -24.43
CA VAL A 524 -8.55 19.15 -23.33
C VAL A 524 -8.53 17.66 -23.02
N LEU A 525 -9.70 17.01 -22.91
CA LEU A 525 -9.78 15.57 -22.66
C LEU A 525 -9.19 14.75 -23.81
N ALA A 526 -9.50 15.12 -25.06
CA ALA A 526 -8.96 14.46 -26.24
C ALA A 526 -7.44 14.62 -26.35
N LEU A 527 -6.92 15.84 -26.08
CA LEU A 527 -5.50 16.11 -26.06
C LEU A 527 -4.80 15.33 -24.94
N ALA A 528 -5.37 15.33 -23.72
CA ALA A 528 -4.82 14.58 -22.60
C ALA A 528 -4.79 13.09 -22.89
N PHE A 529 -5.88 12.52 -23.39
CA PHE A 529 -5.96 11.11 -23.78
C PHE A 529 -5.00 10.79 -24.93
N GLY A 530 -4.99 11.61 -26.00
CA GLY A 530 -4.12 11.41 -27.14
C GLY A 530 -2.64 11.52 -26.79
N SER A 531 -2.25 12.50 -25.96
CA SER A 531 -0.88 12.64 -25.48
C SER A 531 -0.48 11.46 -24.58
N TYR A 532 -1.38 11.02 -23.71
CA TYR A 532 -1.14 9.87 -22.83
C TYR A 532 -1.04 8.57 -23.62
N ALA A 533 -1.97 8.27 -24.51
CA ALA A 533 -1.93 7.12 -25.40
C ALA A 533 -0.69 7.13 -26.30
N GLY A 534 -0.38 8.31 -26.87
CA GLY A 534 0.82 8.49 -27.67
C GLY A 534 2.11 8.26 -26.88
N SER A 535 2.17 8.67 -25.61
CA SER A 535 3.32 8.43 -24.75
C SER A 535 3.48 6.94 -24.40
N LEU A 536 2.39 6.23 -24.14
CA LEU A 536 2.41 4.78 -23.87
C LEU A 536 2.85 3.99 -25.11
N ILE A 537 2.27 4.30 -26.28
CA ILE A 537 2.60 3.63 -27.55
C ILE A 537 4.04 3.99 -27.97
N GLY A 538 4.38 5.28 -27.95
CA GLY A 538 5.71 5.76 -28.34
C GLY A 538 6.82 5.26 -27.44
N SER A 539 6.62 5.25 -26.12
CA SER A 539 7.57 4.70 -25.18
C SER A 539 7.69 3.16 -25.29
N GLY A 540 6.61 2.45 -25.59
CA GLY A 540 6.64 1.00 -25.81
C GLY A 540 7.35 0.64 -27.12
N LEU A 541 6.95 1.26 -28.23
CA LEU A 541 7.56 1.01 -29.54
C LEU A 541 9.01 1.51 -29.61
N GLY A 542 9.27 2.72 -29.11
CA GLY A 542 10.63 3.28 -29.07
C GLY A 542 11.58 2.42 -28.22
N ARG A 543 11.10 1.87 -27.10
CA ARG A 543 11.89 0.93 -26.25
C ARG A 543 12.13 -0.40 -26.96
N ALA A 544 11.11 -0.98 -27.59
CA ALA A 544 11.26 -2.23 -28.33
C ALA A 544 12.26 -2.09 -29.48
N LEU A 545 12.24 -0.95 -30.17
CA LEU A 545 13.19 -0.68 -31.27
C LEU A 545 14.60 -0.32 -30.76
N ALA A 546 14.74 0.24 -29.58
CA ALA A 546 16.03 0.62 -28.98
C ALA A 546 16.64 -0.48 -28.11
N PHE A 547 15.93 -1.58 -27.87
CA PHE A 547 16.42 -2.69 -27.04
C PHE A 547 17.54 -3.43 -27.80
N PRO A 548 18.74 -3.57 -27.21
CA PRO A 548 19.85 -4.23 -27.89
C PRO A 548 19.56 -5.72 -28.10
N ALA A 549 19.55 -6.18 -29.34
CA ALA A 549 19.32 -7.59 -29.64
C ALA A 549 20.42 -8.50 -29.08
N ASP A 550 21.67 -8.02 -29.07
CA ASP A 550 22.88 -8.73 -28.67
C ASP A 550 23.33 -8.36 -27.23
N TRP A 551 22.36 -8.10 -26.34
CA TRP A 551 22.69 -7.82 -24.94
C TRP A 551 23.38 -9.01 -24.26
N GLN A 552 24.26 -8.73 -23.31
CA GLN A 552 24.99 -9.75 -22.57
C GLN A 552 24.72 -9.75 -21.07
N ILE A 553 24.42 -8.60 -20.46
CA ILE A 553 24.14 -8.49 -19.03
C ILE A 553 22.87 -7.65 -18.85
N ALA A 554 21.96 -8.12 -18.01
CA ALA A 554 20.73 -7.41 -17.67
C ALA A 554 20.52 -7.40 -16.15
N ALA A 555 20.45 -6.21 -15.55
CA ALA A 555 20.09 -6.03 -14.13
C ALA A 555 18.59 -5.76 -14.02
N CYS A 556 17.85 -6.68 -13.42
CA CYS A 556 16.41 -6.59 -13.23
C CYS A 556 16.05 -5.54 -12.18
N ASP A 557 14.98 -4.76 -12.43
CA ASP A 557 14.34 -3.91 -11.40
C ASP A 557 13.36 -4.76 -10.60
N ILE A 558 13.85 -5.36 -9.53
CA ILE A 558 13.10 -6.28 -8.65
C ILE A 558 12.83 -5.69 -7.27
N GLY A 559 12.99 -4.38 -7.10
CA GLY A 559 12.98 -3.71 -5.81
C GLY A 559 14.34 -3.80 -5.09
N GLN A 560 14.32 -3.87 -3.75
CA GLN A 560 15.54 -4.02 -2.96
C GLN A 560 15.99 -5.47 -3.02
N GLY A 561 17.14 -5.74 -3.66
CA GLY A 561 17.68 -7.08 -3.84
C GLY A 561 18.38 -7.25 -5.17
N ASP A 562 18.95 -8.42 -5.40
CA ASP A 562 19.76 -8.73 -6.59
C ASP A 562 19.07 -9.75 -7.50
N ALA A 563 19.02 -9.45 -8.79
CA ALA A 563 18.76 -10.39 -9.86
C ALA A 563 19.43 -9.88 -11.13
N VAL A 564 20.55 -10.50 -11.52
CA VAL A 564 21.28 -10.07 -12.70
C VAL A 564 21.47 -11.27 -13.64
N VAL A 565 21.01 -11.09 -14.88
CA VAL A 565 21.13 -12.11 -15.93
C VAL A 565 22.39 -11.87 -16.74
N VAL A 566 23.14 -12.95 -17.01
CA VAL A 566 24.24 -12.99 -17.99
C VAL A 566 23.85 -13.91 -19.14
N ARG A 567 24.01 -13.45 -20.36
CA ARG A 567 23.58 -14.14 -21.59
C ARG A 567 24.73 -14.40 -22.55
N ASP A 568 24.72 -15.61 -23.12
CA ASP A 568 25.49 -15.93 -24.31
C ASP A 568 24.67 -16.75 -25.31
N GLY A 569 24.20 -16.10 -26.36
CA GLY A 569 23.23 -16.67 -27.31
C GLY A 569 21.95 -17.09 -26.62
N ASP A 570 21.65 -18.37 -26.60
CA ASP A 570 20.46 -18.93 -25.95
C ASP A 570 20.79 -19.56 -24.58
N ARG A 571 21.95 -19.24 -24.01
CA ARG A 571 22.37 -19.69 -22.68
C ARG A 571 22.31 -18.55 -21.68
N TYR A 572 21.74 -18.83 -20.51
CA TYR A 572 21.49 -17.83 -19.48
C TYR A 572 22.04 -18.25 -18.13
N ALA A 573 22.79 -17.36 -17.50
CA ALA A 573 23.08 -17.43 -16.07
C ALA A 573 22.26 -16.36 -15.34
N LEU A 574 21.76 -16.71 -14.17
CA LEU A 574 21.09 -15.78 -13.27
C LEU A 574 21.87 -15.71 -11.95
N VAL A 575 22.28 -14.53 -11.55
CA VAL A 575 22.95 -14.27 -10.26
C VAL A 575 21.92 -13.64 -9.34
N ASP A 576 21.55 -14.38 -8.32
CA ASP A 576 20.47 -14.13 -7.37
C ASP A 576 19.07 -14.01 -7.99
N VAL A 577 18.03 -14.09 -7.17
CA VAL A 577 16.64 -14.16 -7.60
C VAL A 577 15.76 -13.08 -6.97
N GLY A 578 16.34 -12.16 -6.20
CA GLY A 578 15.63 -11.08 -5.55
C GLY A 578 14.67 -11.49 -4.43
N PRO A 579 13.88 -10.53 -3.92
CA PRO A 579 12.98 -10.74 -2.79
C PRO A 579 11.60 -11.30 -3.17
N ASP A 580 11.18 -11.12 -4.44
CA ASP A 580 9.80 -11.36 -4.90
C ASP A 580 9.76 -12.18 -6.19
N PRO A 581 9.13 -13.38 -6.17
CA PRO A 581 8.98 -14.22 -7.35
C PRO A 581 8.25 -13.54 -8.51
N ALA A 582 7.26 -12.68 -8.22
CA ALA A 582 6.49 -12.03 -9.27
C ALA A 582 7.31 -10.97 -10.02
N ALA A 583 8.12 -10.21 -9.31
CA ALA A 583 9.01 -9.22 -9.90
C ALA A 583 10.08 -9.89 -10.78
N LEU A 584 10.66 -10.98 -10.30
CA LEU A 584 11.63 -11.77 -11.08
C LEU A 584 11.00 -12.37 -12.33
N ALA A 585 9.83 -13.02 -12.20
CA ALA A 585 9.12 -13.60 -13.33
C ALA A 585 8.84 -12.56 -14.42
N ALA A 586 8.36 -11.36 -14.03
CA ALA A 586 8.10 -10.27 -14.97
C ALA A 586 9.36 -9.80 -15.70
N CYS A 587 10.52 -9.78 -15.03
CA CYS A 587 11.79 -9.44 -15.66
C CYS A 587 12.21 -10.53 -16.65
N LEU A 588 12.17 -11.79 -16.25
CA LEU A 588 12.53 -12.93 -17.12
C LEU A 588 11.62 -13.01 -18.35
N ASP A 589 10.32 -12.78 -18.18
CA ASP A 589 9.34 -12.74 -19.28
C ASP A 589 9.65 -11.56 -20.23
N THR A 590 10.03 -10.40 -19.70
CA THR A 590 10.43 -9.24 -20.51
C THR A 590 11.67 -9.53 -21.35
N LEU A 591 12.61 -10.32 -20.80
CA LEU A 591 13.83 -10.74 -21.48
C LEU A 591 13.63 -11.98 -22.37
N GLY A 592 12.47 -12.62 -22.33
CA GLY A 592 12.15 -13.83 -23.09
C GLY A 592 12.90 -15.08 -22.61
N ILE A 593 13.08 -15.22 -21.29
CA ILE A 593 13.89 -16.29 -20.68
C ILE A 593 12.97 -17.31 -20.02
N ASP A 594 12.92 -18.51 -20.57
CA ASP A 594 12.15 -19.64 -20.03
C ASP A 594 13.01 -20.64 -19.25
N ARG A 595 14.32 -20.69 -19.51
CA ARG A 595 15.26 -21.61 -18.88
C ARG A 595 16.51 -20.88 -18.44
N ILE A 596 17.07 -21.32 -17.30
CA ILE A 596 18.31 -20.83 -16.72
C ILE A 596 19.32 -21.99 -16.70
N ASP A 597 20.41 -21.87 -17.44
CA ASP A 597 21.41 -22.91 -17.50
C ASP A 597 22.26 -22.94 -16.22
N LEU A 598 22.53 -21.75 -15.66
CA LEU A 598 23.33 -21.58 -14.44
C LEU A 598 22.65 -20.58 -13.50
N LEU A 599 22.23 -21.04 -12.33
CA LEU A 599 21.82 -20.18 -11.23
C LEU A 599 22.99 -20.02 -10.25
N VAL A 600 23.26 -18.80 -9.82
CA VAL A 600 24.22 -18.52 -8.76
C VAL A 600 23.49 -17.85 -7.62
N LEU A 601 23.40 -18.49 -6.45
CA LEU A 601 22.90 -17.85 -5.23
C LEU A 601 24.09 -17.41 -4.40
N THR A 602 24.25 -16.10 -4.25
CA THR A 602 25.42 -15.54 -3.59
C THR A 602 25.42 -15.84 -2.10
N HIS A 603 24.29 -15.66 -1.43
CA HIS A 603 24.03 -15.99 -0.03
C HIS A 603 22.51 -16.14 0.20
N TYR A 604 22.05 -16.33 1.46
CA TYR A 604 20.68 -16.76 1.73
C TYR A 604 19.74 -15.67 2.29
N ASP A 605 20.15 -14.40 2.23
CA ASP A 605 19.24 -13.32 2.63
C ASP A 605 18.05 -13.21 1.67
N ARG A 606 16.90 -12.79 2.21
CA ARG A 606 15.64 -12.80 1.47
C ARG A 606 15.68 -12.01 0.17
N ASP A 607 16.44 -10.94 0.14
CA ASP A 607 16.60 -10.07 -1.04
C ASP A 607 17.49 -10.69 -2.14
N HIS A 608 18.04 -11.90 -1.90
CA HIS A 608 18.79 -12.71 -2.85
C HIS A 608 18.11 -14.04 -3.19
N VAL A 609 17.33 -14.63 -2.26
CA VAL A 609 16.69 -15.94 -2.46
C VAL A 609 15.18 -15.92 -2.41
N GLY A 610 14.54 -14.79 -2.06
CA GLY A 610 13.08 -14.71 -1.88
C GLY A 610 12.29 -15.01 -3.15
N GLY A 611 12.85 -14.70 -4.32
CA GLY A 611 12.23 -14.93 -5.63
C GLY A 611 12.38 -16.35 -6.19
N ILE A 612 12.94 -17.30 -5.43
CA ILE A 612 13.31 -18.65 -5.91
C ILE A 612 12.16 -19.41 -6.57
N ASP A 613 10.92 -19.20 -6.12
CA ASP A 613 9.73 -19.87 -6.66
C ASP A 613 9.48 -19.58 -8.15
N ALA A 614 9.98 -18.46 -8.66
CA ALA A 614 9.88 -18.13 -10.09
C ALA A 614 10.79 -18.99 -10.99
N VAL A 615 11.79 -19.66 -10.41
CA VAL A 615 12.81 -20.38 -11.18
C VAL A 615 12.89 -21.87 -10.87
N ILE A 616 12.22 -22.38 -9.85
CA ILE A 616 12.14 -23.81 -9.57
C ILE A 616 11.58 -24.56 -10.79
N GLY A 617 12.23 -25.64 -11.20
CA GLY A 617 11.88 -26.41 -12.41
C GLY A 617 12.44 -25.83 -13.71
N ARG A 618 13.13 -24.67 -13.67
CA ARG A 618 13.69 -23.98 -14.86
C ARG A 618 15.23 -23.93 -14.84
N VAL A 619 15.86 -24.39 -13.78
CA VAL A 619 17.30 -24.29 -13.55
C VAL A 619 18.01 -25.60 -13.91
N GLY A 620 19.10 -25.50 -14.67
CA GLY A 620 19.97 -26.64 -15.00
C GLY A 620 20.97 -26.95 -13.88
N THR A 621 21.89 -26.01 -13.58
CA THR A 621 22.87 -26.12 -12.50
C THR A 621 22.70 -24.92 -11.54
N ALA A 622 22.74 -25.17 -10.24
CA ALA A 622 22.74 -24.16 -9.20
C ALA A 622 24.06 -24.18 -8.43
N LEU A 623 24.81 -23.08 -8.51
CA LEU A 623 25.96 -22.81 -7.65
C LEU A 623 25.49 -22.01 -6.44
N VAL A 624 25.70 -22.54 -5.26
CA VAL A 624 25.14 -21.99 -4.01
C VAL A 624 26.23 -21.82 -2.96
N GLY A 625 26.01 -20.92 -2.02
CA GLY A 625 26.88 -20.80 -0.84
C GLY A 625 26.75 -22.00 0.12
N SER A 626 27.58 -22.04 1.17
CA SER A 626 27.43 -23.00 2.25
C SER A 626 26.16 -22.75 3.05
N PRO A 627 25.28 -23.76 3.27
CA PRO A 627 24.05 -23.55 4.00
C PRO A 627 24.32 -23.31 5.49
N GLU A 628 23.69 -22.27 6.07
CA GLU A 628 23.86 -21.91 7.47
C GLU A 628 22.89 -22.62 8.40
N ASN A 629 21.71 -22.90 7.92
CA ASN A 629 20.61 -23.40 8.72
C ASN A 629 19.76 -24.45 7.98
N ALA A 630 18.69 -24.91 8.61
CA ALA A 630 17.80 -25.90 8.01
C ALA A 630 16.97 -25.34 6.84
N GLN A 631 16.71 -24.03 6.80
CA GLN A 631 15.96 -23.40 5.72
C GLN A 631 16.77 -23.36 4.43
N ASP A 632 18.05 -23.05 4.53
CA ASP A 632 18.96 -23.05 3.37
C ASP A 632 19.11 -24.45 2.78
N ARG A 633 19.23 -25.46 3.65
CA ARG A 633 19.25 -26.88 3.20
C ARG A 633 17.97 -27.28 2.48
N ARG A 634 16.80 -26.86 2.97
CA ARG A 634 15.52 -27.11 2.28
C ARG A 634 15.45 -26.38 0.93
N LEU A 635 16.07 -25.22 0.82
CA LEU A 635 16.15 -24.49 -0.46
C LEU A 635 16.98 -25.29 -1.47
N HIS A 636 18.11 -25.90 -1.05
CA HIS A 636 18.88 -26.79 -1.90
C HIS A 636 18.06 -28.02 -2.34
N GLU A 637 17.33 -28.63 -1.39
CA GLU A 637 16.45 -29.78 -1.68
C GLU A 637 15.38 -29.38 -2.71
N ARG A 638 14.72 -28.24 -2.51
CA ARG A 638 13.69 -27.71 -3.46
C ARG A 638 14.24 -27.47 -4.86
N LEU A 639 15.44 -26.94 -4.99
CA LEU A 639 16.13 -26.77 -6.28
C LEU A 639 16.44 -28.11 -6.93
N ALA A 640 16.95 -29.08 -6.15
CA ALA A 640 17.26 -30.42 -6.61
C ALA A 640 15.99 -31.18 -7.02
N ASP A 641 14.92 -31.10 -6.23
CA ASP A 641 13.60 -31.68 -6.55
C ASP A 641 13.00 -31.07 -7.82
N GLY A 642 13.29 -29.79 -8.08
CA GLY A 642 12.97 -29.11 -9.33
C GLY A 642 13.84 -29.51 -10.52
N GLY A 643 14.79 -30.41 -10.34
CA GLY A 643 15.66 -30.95 -11.41
C GLY A 643 16.98 -30.21 -11.60
N ALA A 644 17.35 -29.28 -10.70
CA ALA A 644 18.61 -28.59 -10.76
C ALA A 644 19.75 -29.44 -10.17
N GLU A 645 20.93 -29.40 -10.80
CA GLU A 645 22.14 -29.92 -10.19
C GLU A 645 22.70 -28.89 -9.20
N VAL A 646 22.53 -29.13 -7.88
CA VAL A 646 22.96 -28.20 -6.83
C VAL A 646 24.38 -28.49 -6.41
N ARG A 647 25.27 -27.49 -6.47
CA ARG A 647 26.69 -27.58 -6.09
C ARG A 647 27.06 -26.41 -5.18
N THR A 648 27.73 -26.70 -4.06
CA THR A 648 28.34 -25.66 -3.25
C THR A 648 29.58 -25.12 -3.91
N GLY A 649 29.58 -23.84 -4.26
CA GLY A 649 30.65 -23.16 -4.96
C GLY A 649 31.73 -22.64 -4.04
N ALA A 650 32.98 -22.67 -4.51
CA ALA A 650 34.10 -22.05 -3.82
C ALA A 650 35.14 -21.52 -4.83
N ARG A 651 36.02 -20.67 -4.36
CA ARG A 651 37.11 -20.11 -5.17
C ARG A 651 37.87 -21.18 -5.97
N GLY A 652 38.07 -20.91 -7.27
CA GLY A 652 38.75 -21.79 -8.20
C GLY A 652 37.82 -22.72 -8.96
N ASP A 653 36.54 -22.84 -8.58
CA ASP A 653 35.57 -23.56 -9.41
C ASP A 653 35.36 -22.80 -10.72
N ARG A 654 35.33 -23.50 -11.83
CA ARG A 654 35.30 -22.94 -13.20
C ARG A 654 34.35 -23.72 -14.08
N GLY A 655 33.87 -23.05 -15.10
CA GLY A 655 33.03 -23.66 -16.13
C GLY A 655 32.77 -22.74 -17.30
N THR A 656 31.80 -23.13 -18.11
CA THR A 656 31.40 -22.37 -19.29
C THR A 656 29.89 -22.14 -19.32
N LEU A 657 29.49 -21.03 -19.91
CA LEU A 657 28.13 -20.71 -20.27
C LEU A 657 28.14 -20.37 -21.77
N GLY A 658 27.85 -21.35 -22.63
CA GLY A 658 28.10 -21.18 -24.05
C GLY A 658 29.57 -20.91 -24.34
N GLY A 659 29.88 -19.77 -24.93
CA GLY A 659 31.24 -19.29 -25.19
C GLY A 659 31.89 -18.48 -24.07
N LEU A 660 31.09 -18.12 -23.02
CA LEU A 660 31.62 -17.41 -21.85
C LEU A 660 32.30 -18.40 -20.89
N ARG A 661 33.43 -18.00 -20.34
CA ARG A 661 34.08 -18.71 -19.22
C ARG A 661 33.64 -18.04 -17.93
N TRP A 662 33.32 -18.81 -16.88
CA TRP A 662 33.10 -18.31 -15.56
C TRP A 662 34.06 -18.92 -14.54
N GLU A 663 34.35 -18.15 -13.50
CA GLU A 663 35.20 -18.57 -12.39
C GLU A 663 34.65 -18.01 -11.09
N LEU A 664 34.58 -18.85 -10.04
CA LEU A 664 34.27 -18.40 -8.68
C LEU A 664 35.57 -17.84 -8.05
N LEU A 665 35.44 -16.56 -7.64
CA LEU A 665 36.54 -15.81 -7.05
C LEU A 665 36.54 -15.87 -5.52
N TRP A 666 35.36 -16.16 -4.90
CA TRP A 666 35.10 -16.21 -3.47
C TRP A 666 33.88 -17.10 -3.17
N PRO A 667 33.75 -17.73 -1.97
CA PRO A 667 34.69 -17.80 -0.83
C PRO A 667 35.81 -18.80 -1.01
N VAL A 668 36.85 -18.70 -0.16
CA VAL A 668 37.98 -19.66 -0.16
C VAL A 668 37.56 -20.95 0.56
N ARG A 669 37.70 -22.09 -0.09
CA ARG A 669 37.33 -23.40 0.46
C ARG A 669 38.06 -23.71 1.76
N GLY A 670 37.33 -24.10 2.80
CA GLY A 670 37.89 -24.46 4.11
C GLY A 670 38.36 -23.29 4.98
N SER A 671 38.07 -22.04 4.62
CA SER A 671 38.31 -20.90 5.50
C SER A 671 37.34 -20.92 6.66
N PRO A 672 37.75 -20.88 7.93
CA PRO A 672 36.83 -20.85 9.07
C PRO A 672 36.15 -19.49 9.27
N VAL A 673 36.57 -18.47 8.54
CA VAL A 673 36.11 -17.10 8.63
C VAL A 673 35.59 -16.69 7.26
N MET A 674 34.46 -15.99 7.22
CA MET A 674 33.85 -15.46 5.99
C MET A 674 33.32 -16.53 4.99
N GLN A 675 32.69 -17.60 5.49
CA GLN A 675 32.08 -18.63 4.64
C GLN A 675 30.56 -18.52 4.54
N THR A 676 29.92 -17.71 5.40
CA THR A 676 28.48 -17.60 5.54
C THR A 676 28.06 -16.14 5.62
N GLY A 677 26.79 -15.87 5.35
CA GLY A 677 26.20 -14.53 5.28
C GLY A 677 26.83 -13.65 4.22
N ASN A 678 26.71 -12.34 4.40
CA ASN A 678 27.25 -11.34 3.46
C ASN A 678 28.76 -11.53 3.21
N PRO A 679 29.64 -11.74 4.23
CA PRO A 679 31.06 -11.98 3.99
C PRO A 679 31.37 -13.24 3.18
N GLY A 680 30.46 -14.22 3.20
CA GLY A 680 30.54 -15.49 2.47
C GLY A 680 29.91 -15.49 1.08
N SER A 681 29.42 -14.36 0.60
CA SER A 681 28.73 -14.25 -0.69
C SER A 681 29.56 -14.84 -1.82
N VAL A 682 28.98 -15.78 -2.56
CA VAL A 682 29.63 -16.37 -3.75
C VAL A 682 29.86 -15.28 -4.78
N THR A 683 31.12 -15.01 -5.07
CA THR A 683 31.52 -14.01 -6.06
C THR A 683 31.93 -14.72 -7.35
N ILE A 684 31.30 -14.38 -8.46
CA ILE A 684 31.54 -14.97 -9.76
C ILE A 684 32.02 -13.94 -10.78
N GLY A 685 33.00 -14.32 -11.58
CA GLY A 685 33.43 -13.56 -12.75
C GLY A 685 33.06 -14.29 -14.05
N PHE A 686 32.66 -13.53 -15.05
CA PHE A 686 32.46 -14.01 -16.43
C PHE A 686 33.44 -13.30 -17.37
N ASP A 687 33.99 -14.05 -18.31
CA ASP A 687 34.94 -13.55 -19.32
C ASP A 687 34.63 -14.18 -20.67
N GLY A 688 34.42 -13.35 -21.67
CA GLY A 688 34.21 -13.79 -23.05
C GLY A 688 33.39 -12.79 -23.85
N ARG A 689 33.32 -12.99 -25.14
CA ARG A 689 32.59 -12.09 -26.06
C ARG A 689 32.89 -10.59 -25.88
N GLY A 690 34.10 -10.25 -25.48
CA GLY A 690 34.55 -8.86 -25.33
C GLY A 690 34.08 -8.14 -24.07
N ILE A 691 33.37 -8.80 -23.13
CA ILE A 691 32.99 -8.26 -21.81
C ILE A 691 33.58 -9.14 -20.70
N ARG A 692 34.27 -8.48 -19.75
CA ARG A 692 34.63 -9.08 -18.47
C ARG A 692 33.75 -8.47 -17.38
N SER A 693 33.13 -9.34 -16.59
CA SER A 693 32.25 -8.89 -15.51
C SER A 693 32.50 -9.63 -14.21
N VAL A 694 32.23 -8.96 -13.07
CA VAL A 694 32.33 -9.53 -11.73
C VAL A 694 31.06 -9.18 -10.94
N PHE A 695 30.51 -10.18 -10.25
CA PHE A 695 29.33 -10.07 -9.41
C PHE A 695 29.74 -10.33 -7.96
N LEU A 696 29.69 -9.28 -7.13
CA LEU A 696 30.26 -9.27 -5.78
C LEU A 696 29.32 -9.81 -4.69
N GLY A 697 28.03 -10.06 -5.01
CA GLY A 697 27.02 -10.34 -3.99
C GLY A 697 26.96 -9.21 -2.95
N ASP A 698 26.88 -9.55 -1.67
CA ASP A 698 26.79 -8.58 -0.57
C ASP A 698 28.05 -8.54 0.32
N LEU A 699 29.23 -8.80 -0.28
CA LEU A 699 30.49 -8.72 0.43
C LEU A 699 30.65 -7.40 1.19
N ASP A 700 30.98 -7.47 2.47
CA ASP A 700 31.41 -6.33 3.28
C ASP A 700 32.83 -5.84 2.91
N GLU A 701 33.27 -4.70 3.44
CA GLU A 701 34.58 -4.11 3.16
C GLU A 701 35.74 -5.10 3.46
N ALA A 702 35.63 -5.85 4.56
CA ALA A 702 36.67 -6.79 4.98
C ALA A 702 36.78 -7.99 4.01
N ALA A 703 35.65 -8.53 3.58
CA ALA A 703 35.59 -9.63 2.61
C ALA A 703 35.99 -9.16 1.20
N GLN A 704 35.63 -7.95 0.80
CA GLN A 704 36.11 -7.32 -0.44
C GLN A 704 37.65 -7.18 -0.45
N ASP A 705 38.24 -6.76 0.65
CA ASP A 705 39.72 -6.68 0.78
C ASP A 705 40.37 -8.06 0.82
N ALA A 706 39.72 -9.05 1.40
CA ALA A 706 40.20 -10.43 1.37
C ALA A 706 40.11 -11.02 -0.04
N LEU A 707 39.02 -10.83 -0.75
CA LEU A 707 38.87 -11.19 -2.17
C LEU A 707 39.97 -10.56 -3.03
N ARG A 708 40.21 -9.26 -2.84
CA ARG A 708 41.28 -8.53 -3.54
C ARG A 708 42.67 -9.19 -3.37
N ARG A 709 43.00 -9.57 -2.14
CA ARG A 709 44.28 -10.26 -1.85
C ARG A 709 44.33 -11.69 -2.37
N ALA A 710 43.22 -12.39 -2.31
CA ALA A 710 43.16 -13.81 -2.66
C ALA A 710 43.07 -14.05 -4.16
N SER A 711 42.30 -13.27 -4.91
CA SER A 711 41.94 -13.55 -6.30
C SER A 711 42.42 -12.51 -7.30
N ALA A 712 42.73 -11.27 -6.84
CA ALA A 712 43.21 -10.15 -7.67
C ALA A 712 42.46 -10.06 -9.02
N PRO A 713 41.15 -9.79 -9.03
CA PRO A 713 40.30 -9.94 -10.23
C PRO A 713 40.73 -9.08 -11.43
N GLY A 714 41.52 -8.04 -11.20
CA GLY A 714 42.03 -7.14 -12.24
C GLY A 714 40.91 -6.27 -12.85
N ARG A 715 41.22 -5.58 -13.95
CA ARG A 715 40.29 -4.72 -14.67
C ARG A 715 39.11 -5.52 -15.25
N VAL A 716 37.90 -4.99 -15.08
CA VAL A 716 36.67 -5.53 -15.67
C VAL A 716 35.89 -4.44 -16.39
N ASP A 717 34.93 -4.83 -17.23
CA ASP A 717 34.08 -3.87 -17.94
C ASP A 717 32.81 -3.56 -17.12
N VAL A 718 32.26 -4.58 -16.44
CA VAL A 718 31.05 -4.46 -15.65
C VAL A 718 31.29 -5.04 -14.25
N VAL A 719 30.88 -4.31 -13.22
CA VAL A 719 30.83 -4.81 -11.83
C VAL A 719 29.41 -4.69 -11.29
N LYS A 720 28.85 -5.80 -10.76
CA LYS A 720 27.71 -5.70 -9.85
C LYS A 720 28.27 -5.26 -8.49
N VAL A 721 27.89 -4.08 -8.09
CA VAL A 721 28.35 -3.45 -6.84
C VAL A 721 27.90 -4.26 -5.63
N ALA A 722 28.77 -4.41 -4.66
CA ALA A 722 28.49 -5.16 -3.45
C ALA A 722 27.38 -4.51 -2.60
N HIS A 723 26.55 -5.33 -1.99
CA HIS A 723 25.60 -4.98 -0.94
C HIS A 723 24.74 -3.75 -1.29
N HIS A 724 24.17 -3.75 -2.51
CA HIS A 724 23.29 -2.71 -3.07
C HIS A 724 23.84 -1.29 -2.95
N GLY A 725 25.15 -1.15 -2.76
CA GLY A 725 25.78 0.14 -2.55
C GLY A 725 25.77 0.64 -1.11
N SER A 726 25.85 -0.25 -0.14
CA SER A 726 26.05 0.08 1.28
C SER A 726 27.26 0.98 1.51
N ARG A 727 27.40 1.49 2.72
CA ARG A 727 28.59 2.28 3.12
C ARG A 727 29.86 1.44 3.25
N ASP A 728 29.70 0.15 3.41
CA ASP A 728 30.76 -0.81 3.74
C ASP A 728 31.45 -1.33 2.46
N GLN A 729 32.33 -0.52 1.87
CA GLN A 729 32.95 -0.72 0.57
C GLN A 729 34.45 -0.52 0.57
N SER A 730 35.17 -1.45 -0.05
CA SER A 730 36.62 -1.35 -0.25
C SER A 730 36.97 -0.47 -1.46
N GLN A 731 37.45 0.74 -1.20
CA GLN A 731 37.95 1.61 -2.26
C GLN A 731 39.09 0.95 -3.08
N GLY A 732 39.91 0.11 -2.44
CA GLY A 732 41.01 -0.60 -3.09
C GLY A 732 40.54 -1.58 -4.13
N LEU A 733 39.45 -2.33 -3.85
CA LEU A 733 38.85 -3.26 -4.80
C LEU A 733 38.35 -2.55 -6.05
N TYR A 734 37.57 -1.49 -5.90
CA TYR A 734 37.06 -0.74 -7.06
C TYR A 734 38.17 -0.03 -7.84
N ALA A 735 39.24 0.38 -7.18
CA ALA A 735 40.44 0.91 -7.86
C ALA A 735 41.18 -0.13 -8.70
N ASP A 736 41.18 -1.39 -8.31
CA ASP A 736 41.75 -2.48 -9.09
C ASP A 736 40.81 -2.91 -10.22
N LEU A 737 39.50 -3.00 -9.97
CA LEU A 737 38.50 -3.38 -10.96
C LEU A 737 38.35 -2.34 -12.09
N ARG A 738 38.39 -1.05 -11.79
CA ARG A 738 38.25 0.04 -12.77
C ARG A 738 37.15 -0.21 -13.80
N ALA A 739 36.02 -0.70 -13.33
CA ALA A 739 34.92 -1.06 -14.21
C ALA A 739 34.39 0.14 -14.99
N THR A 740 33.99 -0.07 -16.24
CA THR A 740 33.31 0.97 -17.03
C THR A 740 31.90 1.23 -16.49
N VAL A 741 31.19 0.14 -16.13
CA VAL A 741 29.82 0.19 -15.62
C VAL A 741 29.76 -0.49 -14.26
N GLY A 742 29.13 0.19 -13.28
CA GLY A 742 28.78 -0.35 -11.97
C GLY A 742 27.28 -0.50 -11.85
N LEU A 743 26.79 -1.73 -11.85
CA LEU A 743 25.36 -2.06 -11.67
C LEU A 743 25.03 -2.05 -10.18
N ILE A 744 24.03 -1.30 -9.81
CA ILE A 744 23.53 -1.17 -8.43
C ILE A 744 22.06 -1.56 -8.42
N SER A 745 21.78 -2.78 -7.97
CA SER A 745 20.40 -3.23 -7.79
C SER A 745 19.88 -2.71 -6.46
N VAL A 746 18.88 -1.83 -6.51
CA VAL A 746 18.34 -1.14 -5.35
C VAL A 746 16.90 -0.74 -5.61
N GLY A 747 16.06 -0.82 -4.58
CA GLY A 747 14.65 -0.46 -4.67
C GLY A 747 14.41 1.04 -4.52
N ALA A 748 13.43 1.58 -5.23
CA ALA A 748 13.02 2.98 -5.13
C ALA A 748 12.56 3.39 -3.72
N ASP A 749 11.95 2.44 -3.00
CA ASP A 749 11.41 2.64 -1.65
C ASP A 749 12.33 2.03 -0.57
N ASN A 750 13.64 1.89 -0.83
CA ASN A 750 14.53 1.31 0.15
C ASN A 750 14.73 2.24 1.36
N GLY A 751 14.49 1.69 2.56
CA GLY A 751 14.70 2.39 3.83
C GLY A 751 16.16 2.37 4.34
N TYR A 752 17.10 1.74 3.61
CA TYR A 752 18.49 1.58 4.03
C TYR A 752 19.37 2.77 3.64
N GLY A 753 18.87 3.65 2.76
CA GLY A 753 19.65 4.77 2.24
C GLY A 753 20.72 4.36 1.23
N HIS A 754 20.54 3.21 0.57
CA HIS A 754 21.42 2.75 -0.52
C HIS A 754 20.99 3.30 -1.88
N PRO A 755 21.94 3.51 -2.83
CA PRO A 755 23.36 3.52 -2.61
C PRO A 755 23.80 4.75 -1.80
N THR A 756 24.82 4.57 -0.97
CA THR A 756 25.37 5.65 -0.14
C THR A 756 26.25 6.60 -0.93
N ASP A 757 26.35 7.85 -0.47
CA ASP A 757 27.23 8.86 -1.09
C ASP A 757 28.71 8.40 -1.12
N ARG A 758 29.15 7.66 -0.09
CA ARG A 758 30.51 7.10 -0.06
C ARG A 758 30.77 6.20 -1.25
N LEU A 759 29.89 5.24 -1.55
CA LEU A 759 30.04 4.40 -2.73
C LEU A 759 30.04 5.22 -4.02
N LEU A 760 29.08 6.12 -4.19
CA LEU A 760 28.98 6.94 -5.41
C LEU A 760 30.26 7.76 -5.64
N GLN A 761 30.89 8.25 -4.57
CA GLN A 761 32.18 8.94 -4.62
C GLN A 761 33.31 7.97 -5.03
N ILE A 762 33.35 6.76 -4.49
CA ILE A 762 34.33 5.74 -4.88
C ILE A 762 34.22 5.45 -6.38
N LEU A 763 33.01 5.18 -6.89
CA LEU A 763 32.79 4.90 -8.30
C LEU A 763 33.17 6.10 -9.20
N ALA A 764 32.83 7.31 -8.78
CA ALA A 764 33.20 8.53 -9.52
C ALA A 764 34.73 8.71 -9.58
N GLN A 765 35.46 8.43 -8.50
CA GLN A 765 36.92 8.52 -8.46
C GLN A 765 37.61 7.57 -9.45
N VAL A 766 37.05 6.36 -9.62
CA VAL A 766 37.57 5.37 -10.57
C VAL A 766 36.94 5.48 -11.97
N LYS A 767 36.10 6.50 -12.19
CA LYS A 767 35.37 6.80 -13.44
C LYS A 767 34.42 5.68 -13.87
N THR A 768 33.87 4.94 -12.94
CA THR A 768 32.84 3.93 -13.18
C THR A 768 31.47 4.62 -13.28
N VAL A 769 30.73 4.34 -14.35
CA VAL A 769 29.36 4.84 -14.52
C VAL A 769 28.42 4.04 -13.62
N ALA A 770 27.83 4.70 -12.64
CA ALA A 770 26.84 4.07 -11.74
C ALA A 770 25.48 3.96 -12.44
N VAL A 771 24.97 2.74 -12.57
CA VAL A 771 23.65 2.41 -13.12
C VAL A 771 22.80 1.83 -12.00
N ARG A 772 21.66 2.48 -11.71
CA ARG A 772 20.83 2.21 -10.55
C ARG A 772 19.43 1.75 -10.99
N THR A 773 18.99 0.59 -10.51
CA THR A 773 17.66 0.05 -10.87
C THR A 773 16.51 0.92 -10.33
N ASP A 774 16.65 1.55 -9.16
CA ASP A 774 15.63 2.45 -8.58
C ASP A 774 15.34 3.69 -9.45
N ARG A 775 16.31 4.14 -10.24
CA ARG A 775 16.17 5.31 -11.11
C ARG A 775 15.95 4.95 -12.57
N GLN A 776 16.60 3.90 -13.03
CA GLN A 776 16.72 3.55 -14.44
C GLN A 776 15.89 2.33 -14.84
N GLY A 777 15.30 1.60 -13.87
CA GLY A 777 14.55 0.37 -14.14
C GLY A 777 15.46 -0.76 -14.60
N LEU A 778 14.95 -1.63 -15.44
CA LEU A 778 15.76 -2.66 -16.10
C LEU A 778 16.92 -2.00 -16.85
N ALA A 779 18.14 -2.43 -16.56
CA ALA A 779 19.36 -1.94 -17.21
C ALA A 779 20.06 -3.07 -17.96
N VAL A 780 20.42 -2.80 -19.20
CA VAL A 780 20.99 -3.81 -20.11
C VAL A 780 22.29 -3.32 -20.68
N VAL A 781 23.32 -4.18 -20.64
CA VAL A 781 24.63 -3.91 -21.21
C VAL A 781 24.88 -4.79 -22.42
N ALA A 782 25.30 -4.19 -23.51
CA ALA A 782 25.69 -4.84 -24.76
C ALA A 782 27.02 -4.30 -25.26
N LEU A 783 27.63 -4.97 -26.24
CA LEU A 783 28.72 -4.39 -27.02
C LEU A 783 28.18 -3.53 -28.17
N GLU A 784 28.87 -2.44 -28.48
CA GLU A 784 28.51 -1.63 -29.63
C GLU A 784 28.85 -2.41 -30.93
N PRO A 785 27.88 -2.57 -31.86
CA PRO A 785 28.11 -3.23 -33.12
C PRO A 785 29.23 -2.55 -33.91
N GLY A 786 30.32 -3.27 -34.16
CA GLY A 786 31.49 -2.74 -34.90
C GLY A 786 32.41 -1.83 -34.09
N GLY A 787 32.15 -1.59 -32.81
CA GLY A 787 32.98 -0.83 -31.88
C GLY A 787 34.13 -1.70 -31.30
N HIS A 788 35.31 -1.14 -31.13
CA HIS A 788 36.48 -1.82 -30.55
C HIS A 788 36.34 -1.99 -29.03
N GLY A 789 35.31 -2.74 -28.58
CA GLY A 789 35.04 -3.02 -27.14
C GLY A 789 34.28 -1.92 -26.40
N ALA A 790 33.62 -0.98 -27.08
CA ALA A 790 32.76 0.00 -26.45
C ALA A 790 31.43 -0.65 -25.97
N LEU A 791 30.97 -0.25 -24.76
CA LEU A 791 29.76 -0.75 -24.19
C LEU A 791 28.57 0.15 -24.54
N THR A 792 27.48 -0.46 -24.96
CA THR A 792 26.18 0.19 -25.08
C THR A 792 25.37 -0.10 -23.83
N LEU A 793 24.88 0.94 -23.19
CA LEU A 793 23.99 0.86 -22.05
C LEU A 793 22.57 1.26 -22.45
N TRP A 794 21.63 0.34 -22.35
CA TRP A 794 20.21 0.62 -22.49
C TRP A 794 19.57 0.57 -21.11
N THR A 795 18.66 1.51 -20.81
CA THR A 795 17.93 1.56 -19.57
C THR A 795 16.45 1.76 -19.83
N GLU A 796 15.61 1.13 -19.04
CA GLU A 796 14.15 1.21 -19.17
C GLU A 796 13.65 2.66 -18.95
N ARG A 797 14.27 3.38 -18.05
CA ARG A 797 13.97 4.78 -17.74
C ARG A 797 15.20 5.63 -18.01
N VAL A 798 15.00 6.78 -18.64
CA VAL A 798 16.07 7.78 -18.74
C VAL A 798 16.24 8.41 -17.36
N ALA A 799 17.46 8.38 -16.82
CA ALA A 799 17.73 9.02 -15.54
C ALA A 799 17.29 10.50 -15.61
N SER A 800 16.27 10.86 -14.86
CA SER A 800 15.88 12.27 -14.74
C SER A 800 17.04 13.00 -14.08
N ARG A 801 17.65 13.98 -14.77
CA ARG A 801 18.53 14.96 -14.13
C ARG A 801 17.65 15.71 -13.10
N LYS A 802 17.70 15.30 -11.83
CA LYS A 802 17.38 16.25 -10.78
C LYS A 802 18.49 17.28 -10.82
N SER A 803 18.16 18.49 -11.20
CA SER A 803 18.97 19.65 -10.85
C SER A 803 19.06 19.67 -9.31
N ASP A 804 20.24 19.48 -8.78
CA ASP A 804 20.57 19.73 -7.36
C ASP A 804 20.19 21.17 -6.98
#